data_3c315002d67c836e8bcabf50df8107fe
#
_entry.id   3c315002d67c836e8bcabf50df8107fe
#
_cell.length_a   1.000
_cell.length_b   1.000
_cell.length_c   1.000
_cell.angle_alpha   90.00
_cell.angle_beta   90.00
_cell.angle_gamma   90.00
#
_symmetry.space_group_name_H-M   'P 1'
#
loop_
_entity.id
_entity.type
_entity.pdbx_description
1 polymer ?
#
loop_
_entity_poly.entity_id
_entity_poly.type
_entity_poly.pdbx_seq_one_letter_code
_entity_poly.pdbx_strand_id
1 'polypeptide(L)'
;MTNNITPIHEYKKYWAECFGTAPFLPTSRKEMDALGWDSCDIIIVTGDAYVDHPSFGMAIIGRLLEAQGFRVGIIAQPEWQNKDEFMQLGKPNLFFGITAGNMDSMINRYTADKKLRHDDAYTPNNEGGKRPDRATLVYSQRCREAYKEVPIVLGGIEASLRRVAHYDYWSDKVRRSVLFDAKADILLFGNAERALVEVAHRIANGEDISTMTNIRGTAVNLPAAPEGYTVIDSSRIEKPRKEAFVPKNPYEVETQCETKKDEPVAQPITIRPSRHDAATTAVRLPSFEKLRNDRILYAHASRVLHLETNPYSGRALLQSHGDRELWVNQAPIPLTTEEMDFVFGLPYARVPHPMYGKAKIPAYDMIKTSVNIMRGCFGGCSFCSITEHEGRIIQNRSKESIINEIEEIRDKVPGFTGTISDLGGPTANMYRLGCKDPKAEANCRRPSCVFPGICNKLNTDHKHTIDLYREARKVEGVKKVMVASGVRYDLAIESPEYVKELVTHHVGGYLKIAPEHTEKGPLDLMMKPGMGTYDRFKEMFEKYSAEAGKKQYLIPYFISAHPGTEDEDMLNLALWLKKNNFECDQVQNFYPSPMCNATSMYYSETNPLKRVKYKKREDVPVAKGERQRRLHKALLRYHDPANWPMIREALVSMGKKHLIGDKQGCLVPAEDIEAQTPAQRRKSGRHGANRFATKHTKNQPGFGGHLNKRSEGGSKDGKPSGNRNGSGKATGGQRPASNGQRPSGNGANRPAGSKPQGQGRPQGQSKPAGQRKPKRR
;
A
#
# COMPACT_ATOMS: atom_id res chain seq x y z
N MET A 1 -21.92 13.80 -18.40
CA MET A 1 -20.89 13.00 -19.10
C MET A 1 -20.73 11.57 -18.55
N THR A 2 -21.75 11.02 -17.93
CA THR A 2 -21.78 9.64 -17.42
C THR A 2 -22.72 8.74 -18.24
N ASN A 3 -23.25 9.21 -19.35
CA ASN A 3 -24.38 8.57 -20.03
C ASN A 3 -24.04 7.35 -20.91
N ASN A 4 -22.77 6.86 -20.91
CA ASN A 4 -22.36 5.71 -21.72
C ASN A 4 -21.51 4.70 -20.95
N ILE A 5 -21.65 4.61 -19.64
CA ILE A 5 -20.96 3.58 -18.86
C ILE A 5 -21.95 2.45 -18.63
N THR A 6 -21.69 1.27 -19.19
CA THR A 6 -22.45 0.07 -18.92
C THR A 6 -22.13 -0.41 -17.49
N PRO A 7 -23.12 -0.54 -16.61
CA PRO A 7 -22.93 -1.14 -15.29
C PRO A 7 -22.38 -2.56 -15.39
N ILE A 8 -21.52 -2.96 -14.45
CA ILE A 8 -20.85 -4.26 -14.52
C ILE A 8 -21.79 -5.47 -14.45
N HIS A 9 -23.00 -5.29 -13.91
CA HIS A 9 -24.03 -6.32 -13.82
C HIS A 9 -25.01 -6.36 -14.99
N GLU A 10 -24.90 -5.44 -15.95
CA GLU A 10 -25.78 -5.35 -17.12
C GLU A 10 -25.17 -5.92 -18.41
N TYR A 11 -23.91 -6.36 -18.38
CA TYR A 11 -23.30 -7.01 -19.53
C TYR A 11 -23.99 -8.33 -19.85
N LYS A 12 -24.22 -8.60 -21.16
CA LYS A 12 -24.69 -9.91 -21.61
C LYS A 12 -23.63 -10.93 -21.25
N LYS A 13 -24.03 -11.94 -20.49
CA LYS A 13 -23.13 -13.00 -20.06
C LYS A 13 -22.53 -13.77 -21.22
N TYR A 14 -21.31 -14.19 -21.05
CA TYR A 14 -20.60 -15.01 -22.01
C TYR A 14 -21.23 -16.41 -22.11
N TRP A 15 -21.03 -17.11 -23.22
CA TRP A 15 -21.70 -18.39 -23.50
C TRP A 15 -21.41 -19.48 -22.46
N ALA A 16 -20.27 -19.41 -21.79
CA ALA A 16 -19.87 -20.38 -20.78
C ALA A 16 -20.64 -20.28 -19.46
N GLU A 17 -21.58 -19.34 -19.33
CA GLU A 17 -22.54 -19.28 -18.18
C GLU A 17 -23.23 -20.62 -17.95
N CYS A 18 -23.41 -21.43 -18.99
CA CYS A 18 -24.04 -22.75 -18.90
C CYS A 18 -23.34 -23.73 -17.95
N PHE A 19 -22.07 -23.49 -17.56
CA PHE A 19 -21.36 -24.30 -16.57
C PHE A 19 -21.70 -23.94 -15.13
N GLY A 20 -22.45 -22.85 -14.90
CA GLY A 20 -22.83 -22.39 -13.56
C GLY A 20 -21.66 -21.80 -12.75
N THR A 21 -21.83 -21.77 -11.43
CA THR A 21 -20.82 -21.23 -10.50
C THR A 21 -20.00 -22.35 -9.90
N ALA A 22 -18.68 -22.28 -10.00
CA ALA A 22 -17.78 -23.26 -9.41
C ALA A 22 -17.73 -23.11 -7.87
N PRO A 23 -17.67 -24.20 -7.10
CA PRO A 23 -17.45 -24.14 -5.64
C PRO A 23 -16.18 -23.37 -5.27
N PHE A 24 -15.10 -23.60 -6.02
CA PHE A 24 -13.88 -22.82 -6.10
C PHE A 24 -13.48 -22.68 -7.56
N LEU A 25 -12.84 -21.59 -7.91
CA LEU A 25 -12.22 -21.46 -9.22
C LEU A 25 -11.06 -22.47 -9.33
N PRO A 26 -10.97 -23.26 -10.42
CA PRO A 26 -10.03 -24.37 -10.51
C PRO A 26 -8.58 -23.89 -10.50
N THR A 27 -7.73 -24.63 -9.80
CA THR A 27 -6.29 -24.46 -9.70
C THR A 27 -5.51 -25.60 -10.33
N SER A 28 -6.20 -26.63 -10.82
CA SER A 28 -5.62 -27.81 -11.42
C SER A 28 -6.48 -28.35 -12.55
N ARG A 29 -5.87 -29.13 -13.46
CA ARG A 29 -6.60 -29.81 -14.54
C ARG A 29 -7.69 -30.74 -14.00
N LYS A 30 -7.40 -31.46 -12.91
CA LYS A 30 -8.38 -32.34 -12.26
C LYS A 30 -9.65 -31.59 -11.81
N GLU A 31 -9.49 -30.37 -11.29
CA GLU A 31 -10.65 -29.54 -10.90
C GLU A 31 -11.42 -29.02 -12.11
N MET A 32 -10.72 -28.67 -13.21
CA MET A 32 -11.38 -28.33 -14.48
C MET A 32 -12.20 -29.50 -15.02
N ASP A 33 -11.62 -30.71 -15.01
CA ASP A 33 -12.29 -31.92 -15.49
C ASP A 33 -13.56 -32.23 -14.63
N ALA A 34 -13.48 -31.99 -13.32
CA ALA A 34 -14.64 -32.17 -12.42
C ALA A 34 -15.74 -31.13 -12.68
N LEU A 35 -15.40 -29.94 -13.22
CA LEU A 35 -16.35 -28.91 -13.65
C LEU A 35 -16.85 -29.13 -15.10
N GLY A 36 -16.33 -30.13 -15.80
CA GLY A 36 -16.63 -30.38 -17.21
C GLY A 36 -15.97 -29.37 -18.16
N TRP A 37 -14.88 -28.71 -17.73
CA TRP A 37 -14.18 -27.70 -18.53
C TRP A 37 -13.00 -28.30 -19.30
N ASP A 38 -13.00 -28.13 -20.62
CA ASP A 38 -11.89 -28.49 -21.48
C ASP A 38 -10.75 -27.45 -21.47
N SER A 39 -11.09 -26.17 -21.21
CA SER A 39 -10.17 -25.06 -21.19
C SER A 39 -10.69 -23.96 -20.25
N CYS A 40 -9.80 -23.06 -19.84
CA CYS A 40 -10.17 -21.79 -19.20
C CYS A 40 -10.25 -20.70 -20.27
N ASP A 41 -11.19 -19.76 -20.12
CA ASP A 41 -11.23 -18.56 -20.94
C ASP A 41 -10.20 -17.55 -20.45
N ILE A 42 -10.05 -17.42 -19.14
CA ILE A 42 -9.13 -16.49 -18.47
C ILE A 42 -8.38 -17.25 -17.38
N ILE A 43 -7.08 -17.03 -17.26
CA ILE A 43 -6.26 -17.54 -16.16
C ILE A 43 -5.66 -16.38 -15.40
N ILE A 44 -5.92 -16.32 -14.09
CA ILE A 44 -5.35 -15.31 -13.19
C ILE A 44 -4.12 -15.89 -12.49
N VAL A 45 -2.97 -15.22 -12.64
CA VAL A 45 -1.73 -15.56 -11.94
C VAL A 45 -1.50 -14.57 -10.81
N THR A 46 -1.31 -15.08 -9.59
CA THR A 46 -1.18 -14.25 -8.39
C THR A 46 -0.01 -14.65 -7.50
N GLY A 47 0.59 -13.66 -6.82
CA GLY A 47 1.63 -13.89 -5.83
C GLY A 47 1.11 -14.29 -4.44
N ASP A 48 -0.20 -14.25 -4.18
CA ASP A 48 -0.82 -14.67 -2.93
C ASP A 48 -1.35 -16.09 -3.02
N ALA A 49 -1.43 -16.79 -1.90
CA ALA A 49 -2.20 -18.02 -1.79
C ALA A 49 -3.68 -17.76 -2.14
N TYR A 50 -4.32 -18.69 -2.83
CA TYR A 50 -5.73 -18.54 -3.21
C TYR A 50 -6.64 -18.68 -1.98
N VAL A 51 -7.21 -17.57 -1.59
CA VAL A 51 -8.28 -17.46 -0.60
C VAL A 51 -9.49 -16.88 -1.29
N ASP A 52 -10.58 -17.63 -1.34
CA ASP A 52 -11.82 -17.20 -1.99
C ASP A 52 -12.64 -16.30 -1.05
N HIS A 53 -12.18 -15.05 -0.91
CA HIS A 53 -12.72 -14.07 0.03
C HIS A 53 -12.68 -12.67 -0.57
N PRO A 54 -13.69 -11.79 -0.34
CA PRO A 54 -13.77 -10.44 -0.92
C PRO A 54 -12.68 -9.46 -0.44
N SER A 55 -11.79 -9.86 0.47
CA SER A 55 -10.58 -9.10 0.83
C SER A 55 -9.35 -9.51 0.01
N PHE A 56 -9.47 -10.46 -0.92
CA PHE A 56 -8.38 -10.89 -1.79
C PHE A 56 -8.68 -10.51 -3.24
N GLY A 57 -7.79 -9.73 -3.85
CA GLY A 57 -8.01 -9.19 -5.19
C GLY A 57 -8.23 -10.24 -6.26
N MET A 58 -7.51 -11.40 -6.21
CA MET A 58 -7.71 -12.48 -7.17
C MET A 58 -9.11 -13.11 -7.06
N ALA A 59 -9.66 -13.22 -5.85
CA ALA A 59 -11.00 -13.76 -5.64
C ALA A 59 -12.07 -12.80 -6.19
N ILE A 60 -11.94 -11.50 -5.90
CA ILE A 60 -12.85 -10.48 -6.45
C ILE A 60 -12.86 -10.55 -7.97
N ILE A 61 -11.69 -10.48 -8.60
CA ILE A 61 -11.56 -10.45 -10.05
C ILE A 61 -12.01 -11.77 -10.67
N GLY A 62 -11.65 -12.91 -10.06
CA GLY A 62 -12.05 -14.24 -10.56
C GLY A 62 -13.56 -14.46 -10.48
N ARG A 63 -14.17 -14.17 -9.34
CA ARG A 63 -15.62 -14.31 -9.16
C ARG A 63 -16.41 -13.32 -10.00
N LEU A 64 -15.89 -12.10 -10.19
CA LEU A 64 -16.50 -11.11 -11.08
C LEU A 64 -16.52 -11.62 -12.53
N LEU A 65 -15.41 -12.15 -13.04
CA LEU A 65 -15.34 -12.69 -14.39
C LEU A 65 -16.20 -13.97 -14.55
N GLU A 66 -16.24 -14.83 -13.54
CA GLU A 66 -17.15 -15.98 -13.51
C GLU A 66 -18.62 -15.51 -13.60
N ALA A 67 -19.00 -14.46 -12.85
CA ALA A 67 -20.35 -13.88 -12.91
C ALA A 67 -20.68 -13.26 -14.28
N GLN A 68 -19.66 -12.91 -15.08
CA GLN A 68 -19.81 -12.52 -16.48
C GLN A 68 -19.96 -13.72 -17.45
N GLY A 69 -19.91 -14.95 -16.93
CA GLY A 69 -20.05 -16.17 -17.71
C GLY A 69 -18.75 -16.73 -18.29
N PHE A 70 -17.57 -16.29 -17.83
CA PHE A 70 -16.28 -16.83 -18.26
C PHE A 70 -15.82 -18.00 -17.38
N ARG A 71 -15.09 -18.94 -17.95
CA ARG A 71 -14.38 -20.00 -17.23
C ARG A 71 -13.04 -19.47 -16.75
N VAL A 72 -12.88 -19.30 -15.44
CA VAL A 72 -11.73 -18.64 -14.84
C VAL A 72 -10.90 -19.62 -14.02
N GLY A 73 -9.62 -19.77 -14.35
CA GLY A 73 -8.67 -20.55 -13.57
C GLY A 73 -7.72 -19.66 -12.75
N ILE A 74 -7.23 -20.19 -11.63
CA ILE A 74 -6.28 -19.48 -10.75
C ILE A 74 -4.97 -20.25 -10.69
N ILE A 75 -3.85 -19.55 -10.93
CA ILE A 75 -2.49 -20.03 -10.66
C ILE A 75 -1.95 -19.19 -9.51
N ALA A 76 -1.93 -19.78 -8.32
CA ALA A 76 -1.56 -19.10 -7.08
C ALA A 76 -0.15 -19.48 -6.65
N GLN A 77 0.75 -18.49 -6.50
CA GLN A 77 2.14 -18.66 -6.06
C GLN A 77 2.93 -19.72 -6.85
N PRO A 78 2.91 -19.65 -8.22
CA PRO A 78 3.61 -20.64 -9.03
C PRO A 78 5.12 -20.63 -8.76
N GLU A 79 5.77 -21.79 -8.97
CA GLU A 79 7.23 -21.89 -9.07
C GLU A 79 7.71 -21.05 -10.26
N TRP A 80 8.34 -19.94 -9.96
CA TRP A 80 8.63 -18.89 -10.94
C TRP A 80 9.99 -19.04 -11.64
N GLN A 81 10.80 -20.03 -11.29
CA GLN A 81 12.09 -20.27 -11.92
C GLN A 81 11.95 -20.81 -13.37
N ASN A 82 10.86 -21.50 -13.66
CA ASN A 82 10.54 -22.00 -14.98
C ASN A 82 9.08 -21.69 -15.38
N LYS A 83 8.63 -22.12 -16.56
CA LYS A 83 7.27 -21.87 -17.07
C LYS A 83 6.27 -22.98 -16.78
N ASP A 84 6.67 -24.10 -16.19
CA ASP A 84 5.89 -25.34 -16.19
C ASP A 84 4.57 -25.18 -15.43
N GLU A 85 4.58 -24.61 -14.23
CA GLU A 85 3.36 -24.35 -13.47
C GLU A 85 2.43 -23.32 -14.12
N PHE A 86 2.98 -22.42 -14.97
CA PHE A 86 2.16 -21.49 -15.75
C PHE A 86 1.39 -22.17 -16.90
N MET A 87 1.69 -23.42 -17.18
CA MET A 87 1.04 -24.25 -18.19
C MET A 87 0.06 -25.28 -17.61
N GLN A 88 -0.03 -25.40 -16.27
CA GLN A 88 -0.80 -26.47 -15.60
C GLN A 88 -2.30 -26.47 -15.90
N LEU A 89 -2.90 -25.33 -16.23
CA LEU A 89 -4.31 -25.20 -16.64
C LEU A 89 -4.51 -25.17 -18.16
N GLY A 90 -3.41 -25.30 -18.94
CA GLY A 90 -3.45 -25.18 -20.39
C GLY A 90 -3.39 -23.71 -20.86
N LYS A 91 -3.62 -23.51 -22.16
CA LYS A 91 -3.67 -22.20 -22.78
C LYS A 91 -5.04 -21.56 -22.54
N PRO A 92 -5.12 -20.32 -21.98
CA PRO A 92 -6.40 -19.64 -21.87
C PRO A 92 -6.88 -19.19 -23.26
N ASN A 93 -8.20 -19.17 -23.44
CA ASN A 93 -8.81 -18.78 -24.72
C ASN A 93 -8.70 -17.29 -24.99
N LEU A 94 -8.71 -16.44 -23.95
CA LEU A 94 -8.75 -14.99 -24.07
C LEU A 94 -7.44 -14.33 -23.59
N PHE A 95 -7.10 -14.43 -22.30
CA PHE A 95 -5.90 -13.77 -21.76
C PHE A 95 -5.42 -14.32 -20.42
N PHE A 96 -4.16 -13.97 -20.05
CA PHE A 96 -3.66 -14.07 -18.69
C PHE A 96 -3.86 -12.77 -17.94
N GLY A 97 -4.52 -12.81 -16.76
CA GLY A 97 -4.57 -11.72 -15.80
C GLY A 97 -3.44 -11.85 -14.78
N ILE A 98 -2.55 -10.86 -14.67
CA ILE A 98 -1.35 -10.96 -13.83
C ILE A 98 -1.41 -9.95 -12.70
N THR A 99 -1.20 -10.44 -11.46
CA THR A 99 -1.09 -9.60 -10.25
C THR A 99 0.02 -10.09 -9.32
N ALA A 100 0.65 -9.17 -8.59
CA ALA A 100 1.56 -9.53 -7.51
C ALA A 100 0.86 -10.02 -6.24
N GLY A 101 -0.45 -9.89 -6.17
CA GLY A 101 -1.28 -10.12 -4.99
C GLY A 101 -1.76 -8.84 -4.32
N ASN A 102 -2.22 -8.94 -3.08
CA ASN A 102 -2.77 -7.81 -2.30
C ASN A 102 -1.71 -6.77 -1.91
N MET A 103 -0.44 -7.14 -1.94
CA MET A 103 0.66 -6.23 -1.66
C MET A 103 1.64 -6.16 -2.84
N ASP A 104 2.32 -5.04 -2.94
CA ASP A 104 3.52 -4.90 -3.77
C ASP A 104 4.57 -5.93 -3.34
N SER A 105 5.12 -6.71 -4.29
CA SER A 105 6.04 -7.80 -4.02
C SER A 105 7.32 -7.35 -3.32
N MET A 106 7.84 -6.16 -3.68
CA MET A 106 9.03 -5.62 -3.06
C MET A 106 8.77 -5.13 -1.62
N ILE A 107 7.59 -4.52 -1.37
CA ILE A 107 7.18 -4.10 -0.02
C ILE A 107 6.91 -5.31 0.86
N ASN A 108 6.33 -6.37 0.31
CA ASN A 108 6.08 -7.60 1.04
C ASN A 108 7.38 -8.33 1.41
N ARG A 109 8.32 -8.40 0.47
CA ARG A 109 9.56 -9.19 0.62
C ARG A 109 10.66 -8.48 1.42
N TYR A 110 10.71 -7.16 1.42
CA TYR A 110 11.78 -6.38 2.06
C TYR A 110 11.26 -5.42 3.13
N THR A 111 12.11 -5.15 4.12
CA THR A 111 11.88 -4.05 5.07
C THR A 111 12.23 -2.70 4.45
N ALA A 112 11.87 -1.59 5.13
CA ALA A 112 12.28 -0.24 4.73
C ALA A 112 13.82 -0.03 4.74
N ASP A 113 14.56 -0.88 5.44
CA ASP A 113 16.02 -0.89 5.47
C ASP A 113 16.61 -1.90 4.45
N LYS A 114 15.83 -2.29 3.44
CA LYS A 114 16.18 -3.23 2.35
C LYS A 114 16.62 -4.62 2.83
N LYS A 115 16.25 -5.02 4.07
CA LYS A 115 16.51 -6.36 4.59
C LYS A 115 15.42 -7.31 4.16
N LEU A 116 15.82 -8.52 3.74
CA LEU A 116 14.90 -9.58 3.36
C LEU A 116 14.02 -9.98 4.56
N ARG A 117 12.72 -10.16 4.33
CA ARG A 117 11.80 -10.78 5.29
C ARG A 117 11.85 -12.28 5.13
N HIS A 118 11.72 -12.99 6.23
CA HIS A 118 11.68 -14.45 6.26
C HIS A 118 10.26 -15.01 6.31
N ASP A 119 9.28 -14.14 6.41
CA ASP A 119 7.86 -14.45 6.53
C ASP A 119 7.04 -13.73 5.46
N ASP A 120 5.97 -14.37 5.01
CA ASP A 120 4.97 -13.79 4.11
C ASP A 120 3.56 -14.18 4.61
N ALA A 121 2.82 -13.21 5.14
CA ALA A 121 1.48 -13.43 5.70
C ALA A 121 0.45 -13.95 4.67
N TYR A 122 0.71 -13.77 3.39
CA TYR A 122 -0.15 -14.24 2.29
C TYR A 122 0.22 -15.63 1.78
N THR A 123 1.12 -16.32 2.48
CA THR A 123 1.60 -17.65 2.11
C THR A 123 1.18 -18.68 3.15
N PRO A 124 0.91 -19.94 2.76
CA PRO A 124 0.63 -21.02 3.69
C PRO A 124 1.75 -21.15 4.73
N ASN A 125 1.39 -21.27 6.01
CA ASN A 125 2.30 -21.34 7.14
C ASN A 125 3.26 -20.14 7.30
N ASN A 126 2.93 -19.00 6.69
CA ASN A 126 3.75 -17.79 6.75
C ASN A 126 5.15 -17.96 6.10
N GLU A 127 5.27 -18.84 5.14
CA GLU A 127 6.55 -19.20 4.50
C GLU A 127 6.99 -18.08 3.54
N GLY A 128 8.14 -17.46 3.80
CA GLY A 128 8.71 -16.45 2.91
C GLY A 128 9.42 -17.05 1.70
N GLY A 129 9.58 -16.25 0.64
CA GLY A 129 10.37 -16.63 -0.55
C GLY A 129 9.59 -17.25 -1.71
N LYS A 130 8.30 -17.53 -1.55
CA LYS A 130 7.43 -18.04 -2.63
C LYS A 130 7.21 -17.01 -3.73
N ARG A 131 7.24 -15.75 -3.40
CA ARG A 131 7.00 -14.64 -4.33
C ARG A 131 8.33 -14.11 -4.88
N PRO A 132 8.48 -13.93 -6.21
CA PRO A 132 9.67 -13.31 -6.78
C PRO A 132 9.71 -11.81 -6.53
N ASP A 133 10.88 -11.22 -6.66
CA ASP A 133 11.04 -9.77 -6.76
C ASP A 133 10.33 -9.26 -8.01
N ARG A 134 9.52 -8.21 -7.87
CA ARG A 134 8.72 -7.63 -8.96
C ARG A 134 7.87 -8.70 -9.63
N ALA A 135 7.02 -9.35 -8.84
CA ALA A 135 6.23 -10.51 -9.24
C ALA A 135 5.44 -10.28 -10.53
N THR A 136 4.83 -9.10 -10.69
CA THR A 136 4.10 -8.74 -11.92
C THR A 136 4.98 -8.89 -13.17
N LEU A 137 6.24 -8.44 -13.11
CA LEU A 137 7.19 -8.57 -14.21
C LEU A 137 7.57 -10.03 -14.48
N VAL A 138 7.93 -10.77 -13.43
CA VAL A 138 8.42 -12.16 -13.55
C VAL A 138 7.30 -13.07 -14.07
N TYR A 139 6.11 -12.98 -13.52
CA TYR A 139 4.97 -13.79 -13.95
C TYR A 139 4.58 -13.51 -15.40
N SER A 140 4.60 -12.25 -15.83
CA SER A 140 4.33 -11.89 -17.23
C SER A 140 5.34 -12.52 -18.18
N GLN A 141 6.63 -12.52 -17.81
CA GLN A 141 7.67 -13.15 -18.61
C GLN A 141 7.44 -14.67 -18.71
N ARG A 142 7.08 -15.35 -17.62
CA ARG A 142 6.80 -16.78 -17.61
C ARG A 142 5.56 -17.13 -18.45
N CYS A 143 4.48 -16.35 -18.33
CA CYS A 143 3.30 -16.54 -19.20
C CYS A 143 3.64 -16.34 -20.68
N ARG A 144 4.46 -15.35 -21.00
CA ARG A 144 4.91 -15.10 -22.38
C ARG A 144 5.83 -16.21 -22.93
N GLU A 145 6.63 -16.83 -22.05
CA GLU A 145 7.43 -18.02 -22.39
C GLU A 145 6.57 -19.27 -22.57
N ALA A 146 5.49 -19.40 -21.78
CA ALA A 146 4.56 -20.51 -21.88
C ALA A 146 3.71 -20.44 -23.16
N TYR A 147 3.12 -19.28 -23.44
CA TYR A 147 2.21 -19.06 -24.55
C TYR A 147 2.43 -17.67 -25.16
N LYS A 148 3.26 -17.62 -26.19
CA LYS A 148 3.77 -16.38 -26.78
C LYS A 148 2.68 -15.43 -27.28
N GLU A 149 1.59 -15.97 -27.85
CA GLU A 149 0.55 -15.19 -28.52
C GLU A 149 -0.64 -14.83 -27.60
N VAL A 150 -0.67 -15.35 -26.37
CA VAL A 150 -1.78 -15.06 -25.46
C VAL A 150 -1.64 -13.65 -24.89
N PRO A 151 -2.69 -12.81 -24.94
CA PRO A 151 -2.68 -11.49 -24.34
C PRO A 151 -2.38 -11.52 -22.85
N ILE A 152 -1.66 -10.50 -22.37
CA ILE A 152 -1.32 -10.31 -20.94
C ILE A 152 -1.92 -9.01 -20.44
N VAL A 153 -2.82 -9.14 -19.48
CA VAL A 153 -3.49 -8.03 -18.77
C VAL A 153 -2.88 -7.89 -17.40
N LEU A 154 -2.24 -6.76 -17.11
CA LEU A 154 -1.68 -6.47 -15.78
C LEU A 154 -2.71 -5.81 -14.88
N GLY A 155 -2.70 -6.15 -13.60
CA GLY A 155 -3.56 -5.53 -12.60
C GLY A 155 -2.97 -5.56 -11.19
N GLY A 156 -3.76 -5.10 -10.22
CA GLY A 156 -3.38 -5.03 -8.82
C GLY A 156 -2.49 -3.85 -8.46
N ILE A 157 -2.16 -3.72 -7.19
CA ILE A 157 -1.47 -2.55 -6.64
C ILE A 157 -0.07 -2.35 -7.23
N GLU A 158 0.70 -3.42 -7.44
CA GLU A 158 2.07 -3.33 -7.94
C GLU A 158 2.10 -2.75 -9.36
N ALA A 159 1.23 -3.23 -10.26
CA ALA A 159 1.11 -2.71 -11.61
C ALA A 159 0.59 -1.27 -11.62
N SER A 160 -0.46 -1.00 -10.85
CA SER A 160 -1.08 0.32 -10.73
C SER A 160 -0.08 1.41 -10.32
N LEU A 161 0.77 1.15 -9.33
CA LEU A 161 1.76 2.11 -8.82
C LEU A 161 3.00 2.23 -9.71
N ARG A 162 3.16 1.37 -10.73
CA ARG A 162 4.28 1.38 -11.70
C ARG A 162 3.82 1.63 -13.14
N ARG A 163 2.60 2.19 -13.32
CA ARG A 163 2.02 2.43 -14.64
C ARG A 163 2.75 3.48 -15.49
N VAL A 164 3.47 4.42 -14.85
CA VAL A 164 4.32 5.42 -15.52
C VAL A 164 5.79 5.23 -15.13
N ALA A 165 6.70 6.04 -15.66
CA ALA A 165 8.08 6.09 -15.17
C ALA A 165 8.09 6.42 -13.68
N HIS A 166 8.76 5.60 -12.87
CA HIS A 166 8.70 5.67 -11.42
C HIS A 166 10.07 5.44 -10.78
N TYR A 167 10.30 6.06 -9.62
CA TYR A 167 11.47 5.77 -8.81
C TYR A 167 11.33 4.43 -8.10
N ASP A 168 12.29 3.55 -8.31
CA ASP A 168 12.39 2.25 -7.64
C ASP A 168 13.41 2.33 -6.49
N TYR A 169 12.90 2.28 -5.28
CA TYR A 169 13.68 2.45 -4.05
C TYR A 169 14.81 1.41 -3.91
N TRP A 170 14.56 0.16 -4.32
CA TRP A 170 15.54 -0.93 -4.13
C TRP A 170 16.74 -0.80 -5.05
N SER A 171 16.52 -0.44 -6.31
CA SER A 171 17.60 -0.20 -7.28
C SER A 171 18.14 1.23 -7.28
N ASP A 172 17.51 2.15 -6.50
CA ASP A 172 17.83 3.59 -6.45
C ASP A 172 17.86 4.24 -7.84
N LYS A 173 16.90 3.88 -8.68
CA LYS A 173 16.83 4.34 -10.08
C LYS A 173 15.39 4.63 -10.49
N VAL A 174 15.23 5.55 -11.44
CA VAL A 174 13.95 5.68 -12.15
C VAL A 174 13.87 4.55 -13.17
N ARG A 175 12.77 3.77 -13.13
CA ARG A 175 12.45 2.68 -14.06
C ARG A 175 11.37 3.11 -15.03
N ARG A 176 11.27 2.40 -16.14
CA ARG A 176 10.18 2.55 -17.12
C ARG A 176 8.85 2.12 -16.50
N SER A 177 7.75 2.42 -17.19
CA SER A 177 6.47 1.78 -16.90
C SER A 177 6.63 0.26 -16.89
N VAL A 178 5.97 -0.41 -15.93
CA VAL A 178 5.98 -1.88 -15.86
C VAL A 178 5.35 -2.53 -17.09
N LEU A 179 4.44 -1.83 -17.78
CA LEU A 179 3.85 -2.29 -19.03
C LEU A 179 4.93 -2.68 -20.06
N PHE A 180 5.97 -1.83 -20.20
CA PHE A 180 7.07 -2.09 -21.14
C PHE A 180 8.04 -3.16 -20.63
N ASP A 181 8.38 -3.12 -19.34
CA ASP A 181 9.31 -4.09 -18.77
C ASP A 181 8.72 -5.50 -18.76
N ALA A 182 7.42 -5.63 -18.50
CA ALA A 182 6.68 -6.89 -18.52
C ALA A 182 6.31 -7.38 -19.93
N LYS A 183 6.44 -6.53 -20.97
CA LYS A 183 5.95 -6.79 -22.33
C LYS A 183 4.47 -7.20 -22.34
N ALA A 184 3.67 -6.56 -21.52
CA ALA A 184 2.24 -6.79 -21.43
C ALA A 184 1.48 -5.93 -22.44
N ASP A 185 0.26 -6.35 -22.77
CA ASP A 185 -0.56 -5.72 -23.80
C ASP A 185 -1.36 -4.54 -23.24
N ILE A 186 -1.93 -4.70 -22.04
CA ILE A 186 -2.67 -3.65 -21.34
C ILE A 186 -2.41 -3.73 -19.83
N LEU A 187 -2.42 -2.56 -19.15
CA LEU A 187 -2.33 -2.45 -17.72
C LEU A 187 -3.59 -1.77 -17.17
N LEU A 188 -4.23 -2.39 -16.20
CA LEU A 188 -5.38 -1.86 -15.48
C LEU A 188 -4.91 -1.24 -14.16
N PHE A 189 -5.38 -0.03 -13.84
CA PHE A 189 -5.03 0.65 -12.61
C PHE A 189 -6.25 1.14 -11.83
N GLY A 190 -6.06 1.28 -10.54
CA GLY A 190 -7.15 1.64 -9.63
C GLY A 190 -8.05 0.44 -9.30
N ASN A 191 -9.28 0.71 -8.88
CA ASN A 191 -10.34 -0.28 -8.77
C ASN A 191 -10.80 -0.62 -10.20
N ALA A 192 -10.36 -1.76 -10.70
CA ALA A 192 -10.34 -2.06 -12.13
C ALA A 192 -11.51 -2.93 -12.60
N GLU A 193 -12.53 -3.15 -11.78
CA GLU A 193 -13.63 -4.07 -12.07
C GLU A 193 -14.30 -3.75 -13.41
N ARG A 194 -14.70 -2.49 -13.66
CA ARG A 194 -15.31 -2.11 -14.95
C ARG A 194 -14.36 -2.28 -16.13
N ALA A 195 -13.12 -1.80 -15.98
CA ALA A 195 -12.14 -1.91 -17.06
C ALA A 195 -11.85 -3.37 -17.42
N LEU A 196 -11.79 -4.26 -16.41
CA LEU A 196 -11.56 -5.68 -16.63
C LEU A 196 -12.74 -6.36 -17.34
N VAL A 197 -13.97 -6.09 -16.89
CA VAL A 197 -15.18 -6.62 -17.52
C VAL A 197 -15.27 -6.16 -18.97
N GLU A 198 -15.04 -4.87 -19.23
CA GLU A 198 -15.04 -4.32 -20.58
C GLU A 198 -13.96 -4.97 -21.46
N VAL A 199 -12.71 -5.10 -20.98
CA VAL A 199 -11.62 -5.76 -21.71
C VAL A 199 -11.98 -7.22 -22.01
N ALA A 200 -12.51 -7.97 -21.04
CA ALA A 200 -12.85 -9.38 -21.22
C ALA A 200 -13.93 -9.56 -22.31
N HIS A 201 -15.01 -8.78 -22.24
CA HIS A 201 -16.08 -8.85 -23.23
C HIS A 201 -15.64 -8.39 -24.63
N ARG A 202 -14.79 -7.37 -24.74
CA ARG A 202 -14.29 -6.90 -26.04
C ARG A 202 -13.40 -7.93 -26.70
N ILE A 203 -12.48 -8.57 -25.95
CA ILE A 203 -11.66 -9.68 -26.45
C ILE A 203 -12.55 -10.86 -26.85
N ALA A 204 -13.53 -11.21 -26.03
CA ALA A 204 -14.48 -12.31 -26.32
C ALA A 204 -15.32 -12.05 -27.59
N ASN A 205 -15.57 -10.78 -27.93
CA ASN A 205 -16.22 -10.38 -29.18
C ASN A 205 -15.26 -10.30 -30.38
N GLY A 206 -13.99 -10.71 -30.22
CA GLY A 206 -13.00 -10.77 -31.28
C GLY A 206 -12.24 -9.46 -31.55
N GLU A 207 -12.36 -8.46 -30.66
CA GLU A 207 -11.58 -7.23 -30.78
C GLU A 207 -10.11 -7.48 -30.37
N ASP A 208 -9.19 -6.97 -31.16
CA ASP A 208 -7.76 -7.05 -30.82
C ASP A 208 -7.44 -6.12 -29.64
N ILE A 209 -6.81 -6.66 -28.60
CA ILE A 209 -6.43 -5.91 -27.40
C ILE A 209 -5.57 -4.68 -27.70
N SER A 210 -4.78 -4.71 -28.77
CA SER A 210 -3.94 -3.58 -29.19
C SER A 210 -4.72 -2.36 -29.67
N THR A 211 -6.00 -2.55 -30.04
CA THR A 211 -6.91 -1.47 -30.48
C THR A 211 -7.66 -0.82 -29.33
N MET A 212 -7.63 -1.39 -28.11
CA MET A 212 -8.37 -0.94 -26.94
C MET A 212 -7.72 0.28 -26.26
N THR A 213 -7.77 1.42 -26.91
CA THR A 213 -7.07 2.63 -26.47
C THR A 213 -7.93 3.59 -25.63
N ASN A 214 -9.24 3.32 -25.51
CA ASN A 214 -10.25 4.23 -24.96
C ASN A 214 -10.87 3.78 -23.63
N ILE A 215 -10.38 2.70 -23.01
CA ILE A 215 -10.93 2.18 -21.76
C ILE A 215 -10.34 2.97 -20.58
N ARG A 216 -11.21 3.54 -19.74
CA ARG A 216 -10.79 4.30 -18.55
C ARG A 216 -10.13 3.37 -17.53
N GLY A 217 -9.11 3.89 -16.82
CA GLY A 217 -8.36 3.10 -15.85
C GLY A 217 -7.36 2.15 -16.47
N THR A 218 -6.96 2.39 -17.74
CA THR A 218 -5.97 1.56 -18.43
C THR A 218 -4.74 2.35 -18.89
N ALA A 219 -3.65 1.63 -19.07
CA ALA A 219 -2.46 2.14 -19.73
C ALA A 219 -2.04 1.18 -20.86
N VAL A 220 -1.73 1.73 -22.03
CA VAL A 220 -1.39 0.98 -23.25
C VAL A 220 -0.17 1.58 -23.93
N ASN A 221 0.48 0.76 -24.77
CA ASN A 221 1.60 1.18 -25.62
C ASN A 221 1.07 1.61 -26.99
N LEU A 222 1.36 2.84 -27.39
CA LEU A 222 0.94 3.39 -28.68
C LEU A 222 2.14 4.00 -29.43
N PRO A 223 2.07 4.11 -30.76
CA PRO A 223 3.07 4.86 -31.53
C PRO A 223 2.94 6.37 -31.35
N ALA A 224 1.71 6.88 -31.09
CA ALA A 224 1.40 8.29 -30.90
C ALA A 224 0.12 8.45 -30.06
N ALA A 225 -0.22 9.68 -29.68
CA ALA A 225 -1.51 9.97 -29.08
C ALA A 225 -2.66 9.58 -30.03
N PRO A 226 -3.79 9.06 -29.50
CA PRO A 226 -4.97 8.77 -30.32
C PRO A 226 -5.46 10.02 -31.07
N GLU A 227 -6.03 9.80 -32.26
CA GLU A 227 -6.62 10.89 -33.06
C GLU A 227 -7.73 11.61 -32.27
N GLY A 228 -7.90 12.90 -32.54
CA GLY A 228 -8.90 13.75 -31.87
C GLY A 228 -8.47 14.30 -30.49
N TYR A 229 -7.32 13.91 -29.96
CA TYR A 229 -6.82 14.46 -28.70
C TYR A 229 -5.94 15.69 -28.89
N THR A 230 -6.21 16.74 -28.11
CA THR A 230 -5.33 17.91 -27.96
C THR A 230 -4.29 17.60 -26.88
N VAL A 231 -3.00 17.62 -27.23
CA VAL A 231 -1.91 17.35 -26.28
C VAL A 231 -1.36 18.66 -25.70
N ILE A 232 -1.47 18.81 -24.39
CA ILE A 232 -0.84 19.89 -23.63
C ILE A 232 0.57 19.44 -23.23
N ASP A 233 1.59 20.12 -23.71
CA ASP A 233 2.97 19.79 -23.37
C ASP A 233 3.36 20.27 -21.98
N SER A 234 3.58 19.34 -21.05
CA SER A 234 4.15 19.55 -19.71
C SER A 234 5.47 18.81 -19.54
N SER A 235 6.15 18.48 -20.66
CA SER A 235 7.39 17.69 -20.68
C SER A 235 8.63 18.44 -20.18
N ARG A 236 8.49 19.70 -19.82
CA ARG A 236 9.58 20.54 -19.31
C ARG A 236 9.04 21.60 -18.35
N ILE A 237 9.90 22.02 -17.44
CA ILE A 237 9.65 23.17 -16.59
C ILE A 237 10.02 24.42 -17.41
N GLU A 238 9.10 25.36 -17.59
CA GLU A 238 9.38 26.60 -18.28
C GLU A 238 10.54 27.32 -17.58
N LYS A 239 11.61 27.56 -18.34
CA LYS A 239 12.63 28.53 -17.92
C LYS A 239 11.98 29.91 -17.98
N PRO A 240 12.18 30.77 -16.96
CA PRO A 240 11.73 32.16 -17.08
C PRO A 240 12.34 32.71 -18.38
N ARG A 241 11.50 33.25 -19.25
CA ARG A 241 12.00 33.98 -20.41
C ARG A 241 13.03 34.99 -19.85
N LYS A 242 14.28 34.91 -20.31
CA LYS A 242 15.15 36.05 -20.21
C LYS A 242 14.38 37.13 -20.95
N GLU A 243 13.97 38.18 -20.25
CA GLU A 243 13.53 39.37 -20.94
C GLU A 243 14.59 39.63 -21.99
N ALA A 244 14.22 39.54 -23.24
CA ALA A 244 15.13 39.92 -24.30
C ALA A 244 15.46 41.36 -23.98
N PHE A 245 16.71 41.61 -23.61
CA PHE A 245 17.22 42.99 -23.55
C PHE A 245 17.13 43.48 -24.99
N VAL A 246 16.06 44.19 -25.29
CA VAL A 246 15.95 44.99 -26.50
C VAL A 246 16.80 46.21 -26.19
N PRO A 247 17.97 46.36 -26.81
CA PRO A 247 18.73 47.56 -26.67
C PRO A 247 17.83 48.73 -27.07
N LYS A 248 17.68 49.74 -26.22
CA LYS A 248 17.00 50.98 -26.64
C LYS A 248 17.65 51.41 -27.94
N ASN A 249 16.84 51.60 -28.95
CA ASN A 249 17.30 52.10 -30.24
C ASN A 249 17.98 53.47 -29.98
N PRO A 250 19.30 53.63 -30.23
CA PRO A 250 19.98 54.89 -29.96
C PRO A 250 19.50 56.02 -30.87
N TYR A 251 18.63 55.75 -31.82
CA TYR A 251 18.07 56.75 -32.75
C TYR A 251 16.59 57.06 -32.47
N GLU A 252 15.97 56.56 -31.36
CA GLU A 252 14.69 57.04 -30.90
C GLU A 252 14.86 58.40 -30.24
N VAL A 253 14.58 59.47 -31.01
CA VAL A 253 14.46 60.83 -30.52
C VAL A 253 13.21 60.87 -29.64
N GLU A 254 13.35 61.22 -28.36
CA GLU A 254 12.23 61.51 -27.47
C GLU A 254 11.51 62.75 -28.00
N THR A 255 10.50 62.58 -28.83
CA THR A 255 9.54 63.63 -29.15
C THR A 255 8.61 63.74 -27.95
N GLN A 256 8.87 64.77 -27.13
CA GLN A 256 7.86 65.30 -26.21
C GLN A 256 6.66 65.79 -27.03
N CYS A 257 5.61 65.03 -27.11
CA CYS A 257 4.31 65.51 -27.53
C CYS A 257 3.39 65.53 -26.33
N GLU A 258 3.06 66.76 -25.94
CA GLU A 258 2.03 67.08 -24.98
C GLU A 258 0.65 66.53 -25.42
N THR A 259 0.02 65.94 -24.46
CA THR A 259 -1.43 65.81 -24.22
C THR A 259 -2.38 65.95 -25.39
N LYS A 260 -3.07 64.87 -25.71
CA LYS A 260 -4.53 64.90 -26.01
C LYS A 260 -5.23 63.72 -25.32
N LYS A 261 -6.31 64.16 -24.70
CA LYS A 261 -7.26 63.36 -23.95
C LYS A 261 -8.06 62.39 -24.85
N ASP A 262 -8.41 61.26 -24.23
CA ASP A 262 -9.61 60.49 -24.55
C ASP A 262 -9.61 59.73 -25.89
N GLU A 263 -8.83 58.65 -25.98
CA GLU A 263 -9.25 57.48 -26.72
C GLU A 263 -9.43 56.32 -25.74
N PRO A 264 -10.47 55.48 -25.89
CA PRO A 264 -10.70 54.37 -24.99
C PRO A 264 -9.54 53.37 -25.13
N VAL A 265 -8.74 53.22 -24.09
CA VAL A 265 -7.71 52.21 -23.99
C VAL A 265 -8.39 50.88 -24.21
N ALA A 266 -8.12 50.25 -25.36
CA ALA A 266 -8.55 48.91 -25.65
C ALA A 266 -8.08 48.01 -24.47
N GLN A 267 -9.05 47.57 -23.67
CA GLN A 267 -8.75 46.63 -22.60
C GLN A 267 -8.11 45.38 -23.23
N PRO A 268 -6.97 44.91 -22.73
CA PRO A 268 -6.40 43.69 -23.27
C PRO A 268 -7.44 42.60 -23.14
N ILE A 269 -7.88 42.05 -24.27
CA ILE A 269 -8.73 40.90 -24.32
C ILE A 269 -7.98 39.80 -23.64
N THR A 270 -8.27 39.53 -22.36
CA THR A 270 -7.77 38.37 -21.65
C THR A 270 -8.47 37.20 -22.27
N ILE A 271 -7.83 36.60 -23.28
CA ILE A 271 -8.21 35.29 -23.80
C ILE A 271 -8.09 34.34 -22.61
N ARG A 272 -9.20 34.12 -21.90
CA ARG A 272 -9.29 33.03 -20.96
C ARG A 272 -9.08 31.79 -21.80
N PRO A 273 -8.02 30.97 -21.52
CA PRO A 273 -7.85 29.74 -22.27
C PRO A 273 -9.17 28.98 -22.20
N SER A 274 -9.69 28.60 -23.36
CA SER A 274 -10.86 27.73 -23.43
C SER A 274 -10.64 26.57 -22.48
N ARG A 275 -11.61 26.22 -21.64
CA ARG A 275 -11.53 25.01 -20.81
C ARG A 275 -11.44 23.85 -21.79
N HIS A 276 -10.23 23.31 -21.98
CA HIS A 276 -10.03 22.11 -22.77
C HIS A 276 -10.88 21.00 -22.16
N ASP A 277 -11.68 20.37 -22.98
CA ASP A 277 -12.49 19.22 -22.54
C ASP A 277 -11.55 18.11 -22.08
N ALA A 278 -11.73 17.65 -20.85
CA ALA A 278 -10.91 16.56 -20.31
C ALA A 278 -11.04 15.25 -21.12
N ALA A 279 -12.18 15.06 -21.78
CA ALA A 279 -12.45 13.87 -22.57
C ALA A 279 -11.56 13.77 -23.83
N THR A 280 -11.18 14.93 -24.39
CA THR A 280 -10.41 15.03 -25.66
C THR A 280 -9.07 15.73 -25.45
N THR A 281 -8.57 15.82 -24.22
CA THR A 281 -7.31 16.45 -23.88
C THR A 281 -6.39 15.47 -23.17
N ALA A 282 -5.12 15.45 -23.57
CA ALA A 282 -4.06 14.71 -22.88
C ALA A 282 -2.94 15.66 -22.40
N VAL A 283 -2.21 15.24 -21.38
CA VAL A 283 -1.05 15.97 -20.87
C VAL A 283 0.21 15.14 -21.11
N ARG A 284 1.17 15.70 -21.85
CA ARG A 284 2.47 15.08 -22.08
C ARG A 284 3.36 15.29 -20.86
N LEU A 285 3.73 14.19 -20.21
CA LEU A 285 4.72 14.14 -19.15
C LEU A 285 6.16 14.21 -19.72
N PRO A 286 7.15 14.58 -18.91
CA PRO A 286 8.55 14.40 -19.26
C PRO A 286 8.84 12.92 -19.61
N SER A 287 9.67 12.69 -20.63
CA SER A 287 10.04 11.33 -21.03
C SER A 287 10.81 10.59 -19.93
N PHE A 288 10.76 9.27 -19.96
CA PHE A 288 11.51 8.43 -19.02
C PHE A 288 13.00 8.78 -18.98
N GLU A 289 13.63 9.03 -20.14
CA GLU A 289 15.05 9.36 -20.26
C GLU A 289 15.39 10.68 -19.55
N LYS A 290 14.50 11.70 -19.66
CA LYS A 290 14.66 12.97 -18.95
C LYS A 290 14.51 12.78 -17.44
N LEU A 291 13.49 12.01 -17.02
CA LEU A 291 13.26 11.76 -15.58
C LEU A 291 14.40 10.99 -14.92
N ARG A 292 15.07 10.11 -15.64
CA ARG A 292 16.25 9.38 -15.16
C ARG A 292 17.41 10.29 -14.79
N ASN A 293 17.54 11.43 -15.48
CA ASN A 293 18.69 12.32 -15.41
C ASN A 293 18.39 13.63 -14.66
N ASP A 294 17.13 13.94 -14.39
CA ASP A 294 16.70 15.20 -13.77
C ASP A 294 15.70 14.96 -12.64
N ARG A 295 16.19 15.05 -11.40
CA ARG A 295 15.39 14.84 -10.19
C ARG A 295 14.32 15.92 -10.00
N ILE A 296 14.60 17.18 -10.39
CA ILE A 296 13.64 18.28 -10.26
C ILE A 296 12.49 18.08 -11.25
N LEU A 297 12.82 17.64 -12.46
CA LEU A 297 11.82 17.29 -13.47
C LEU A 297 10.95 16.10 -13.03
N TYR A 298 11.52 15.16 -12.26
CA TYR A 298 10.76 14.07 -11.63
C TYR A 298 9.71 14.60 -10.65
N ALA A 299 10.06 15.57 -9.78
CA ALA A 299 9.10 16.20 -8.87
C ALA A 299 7.97 16.92 -9.65
N HIS A 300 8.32 17.57 -10.77
CA HIS A 300 7.33 18.20 -11.64
C HIS A 300 6.39 17.17 -12.26
N ALA A 301 6.91 16.08 -12.80
CA ALA A 301 6.10 15.00 -13.37
C ALA A 301 5.16 14.36 -12.33
N SER A 302 5.65 14.11 -11.11
CA SER A 302 4.84 13.65 -9.98
C SER A 302 3.69 14.61 -9.70
N ARG A 303 3.96 15.91 -9.63
CA ARG A 303 2.91 16.92 -9.44
C ARG A 303 1.85 16.88 -10.53
N VAL A 304 2.27 16.84 -11.80
CA VAL A 304 1.32 16.78 -12.94
C VAL A 304 0.44 15.55 -12.84
N LEU A 305 1.03 14.38 -12.58
CA LEU A 305 0.32 13.12 -12.40
C LEU A 305 -0.79 13.25 -11.34
N HIS A 306 -0.46 13.81 -10.15
CA HIS A 306 -1.43 13.94 -9.06
C HIS A 306 -2.52 14.99 -9.31
N LEU A 307 -2.30 15.93 -10.21
CA LEU A 307 -3.32 16.88 -10.63
C LEU A 307 -4.35 16.26 -11.60
N GLU A 308 -4.03 15.14 -12.23
CA GLU A 308 -4.90 14.48 -13.22
C GLU A 308 -5.58 13.20 -12.66
N THR A 309 -5.65 13.05 -11.34
CA THR A 309 -6.24 11.86 -10.68
C THR A 309 -7.75 11.93 -10.50
N ASN A 310 -8.40 13.11 -10.73
CA ASN A 310 -9.85 13.20 -10.59
C ASN A 310 -10.55 12.43 -11.73
N PRO A 311 -11.45 11.47 -11.45
CA PRO A 311 -12.07 10.66 -12.49
C PRO A 311 -12.98 11.45 -13.45
N TYR A 312 -13.47 12.63 -13.06
CA TYR A 312 -14.40 13.43 -13.88
C TYR A 312 -13.69 14.51 -14.70
N SER A 313 -12.63 15.12 -14.18
CA SER A 313 -11.91 16.23 -14.83
C SER A 313 -10.42 15.95 -15.08
N GLY A 314 -9.92 14.80 -14.67
CA GLY A 314 -8.57 14.35 -15.00
C GLY A 314 -8.45 14.07 -16.50
N ARG A 315 -7.33 14.45 -17.07
CA ARG A 315 -7.00 14.24 -18.47
C ARG A 315 -6.18 12.97 -18.66
N ALA A 316 -6.19 12.41 -19.86
CA ALA A 316 -5.26 11.35 -20.22
C ALA A 316 -3.81 11.84 -20.13
N LEU A 317 -2.87 10.91 -19.91
CA LEU A 317 -1.45 11.23 -19.83
C LEU A 317 -0.69 10.53 -20.95
N LEU A 318 0.33 11.20 -21.46
CA LEU A 318 1.21 10.68 -22.49
C LEU A 318 2.67 10.77 -22.02
N GLN A 319 3.43 9.69 -22.09
CA GLN A 319 4.83 9.65 -21.68
C GLN A 319 5.68 8.85 -22.66
N SER A 320 6.72 9.48 -23.18
CA SER A 320 7.64 8.80 -24.10
C SER A 320 8.64 7.90 -23.35
N HIS A 321 8.88 6.71 -23.89
CA HIS A 321 9.83 5.71 -23.42
C HIS A 321 10.65 5.18 -24.60
N GLY A 322 11.70 5.93 -24.99
CA GLY A 322 12.45 5.69 -26.22
C GLY A 322 11.59 6.06 -27.44
N ASP A 323 11.39 5.12 -28.31
CA ASP A 323 10.59 5.18 -29.54
C ASP A 323 9.09 4.86 -29.34
N ARG A 324 8.66 4.62 -28.09
CA ARG A 324 7.29 4.22 -27.74
C ARG A 324 6.63 5.30 -26.90
N GLU A 325 5.31 5.42 -27.04
CA GLU A 325 4.50 6.29 -26.21
C GLU A 325 3.64 5.47 -25.27
N LEU A 326 3.74 5.75 -24.01
CA LEU A 326 2.81 5.25 -23.00
C LEU A 326 1.59 6.16 -22.99
N TRP A 327 0.44 5.61 -23.32
CA TRP A 327 -0.86 6.26 -23.18
C TRP A 327 -1.53 5.78 -21.89
N VAL A 328 -1.85 6.70 -20.98
CA VAL A 328 -2.58 6.41 -19.75
C VAL A 328 -3.94 7.11 -19.83
N ASN A 329 -4.99 6.32 -19.92
CA ASN A 329 -6.35 6.82 -19.95
C ASN A 329 -6.73 7.51 -18.63
N GLN A 330 -7.82 8.27 -18.63
CA GLN A 330 -8.34 8.91 -17.43
C GLN A 330 -8.59 7.86 -16.33
N ALA A 331 -8.56 8.31 -15.07
CA ALA A 331 -8.88 7.45 -13.94
C ALA A 331 -10.26 6.78 -14.08
N PRO A 332 -10.42 5.55 -13.56
CA PRO A 332 -11.70 4.86 -13.60
C PRO A 332 -12.78 5.66 -12.85
N ILE A 333 -13.98 5.68 -13.38
CA ILE A 333 -15.13 6.23 -12.66
C ILE A 333 -15.41 5.34 -11.46
N PRO A 334 -15.62 5.88 -10.25
CA PRO A 334 -15.95 5.09 -9.07
C PRO A 334 -17.16 4.19 -9.29
N LEU A 335 -17.14 2.99 -8.71
CA LEU A 335 -18.30 2.10 -8.73
C LEU A 335 -19.48 2.74 -7.99
N THR A 336 -20.69 2.52 -8.50
CA THR A 336 -21.91 2.90 -7.79
C THR A 336 -22.13 2.00 -6.57
N THR A 337 -23.09 2.33 -5.70
CA THR A 337 -23.45 1.48 -4.56
C THR A 337 -23.95 0.12 -5.04
N GLU A 338 -24.76 0.09 -6.09
CA GLU A 338 -25.32 -1.14 -6.68
C GLU A 338 -24.20 -2.04 -7.24
N GLU A 339 -23.22 -1.46 -7.91
CA GLU A 339 -22.06 -2.22 -8.41
C GLU A 339 -21.14 -2.71 -7.28
N MET A 340 -20.95 -1.90 -6.23
CA MET A 340 -20.23 -2.33 -5.03
C MET A 340 -20.96 -3.49 -4.36
N ASP A 341 -22.26 -3.41 -4.20
CA ASP A 341 -23.09 -4.46 -3.61
C ASP A 341 -23.05 -5.75 -4.45
N PHE A 342 -23.11 -5.61 -5.79
CA PHE A 342 -22.95 -6.73 -6.71
C PHE A 342 -21.59 -7.44 -6.52
N VAL A 343 -20.47 -6.68 -6.48
CA VAL A 343 -19.13 -7.24 -6.32
C VAL A 343 -18.98 -7.95 -4.98
N PHE A 344 -19.46 -7.36 -3.89
CA PHE A 344 -19.34 -7.96 -2.54
C PHE A 344 -20.36 -9.06 -2.27
N GLY A 345 -21.45 -9.12 -3.04
CA GLY A 345 -22.47 -10.18 -3.00
C GLY A 345 -22.16 -11.39 -3.87
N LEU A 346 -21.02 -11.46 -4.57
CA LEU A 346 -20.62 -12.62 -5.37
C LEU A 346 -20.44 -13.86 -4.48
N PRO A 347 -20.57 -15.09 -5.03
CA PRO A 347 -20.61 -16.33 -4.25
C PRO A 347 -19.23 -16.78 -3.75
N TYR A 348 -18.63 -16.00 -2.85
CA TYR A 348 -17.36 -16.36 -2.22
C TYR A 348 -17.54 -17.53 -1.25
N ALA A 349 -16.61 -18.51 -1.29
CA ALA A 349 -16.56 -19.59 -0.30
C ALA A 349 -16.09 -19.10 1.09
N ARG A 350 -15.47 -17.94 1.19
CA ARG A 350 -14.94 -17.29 2.41
C ARG A 350 -13.90 -18.09 3.17
N VAL A 351 -13.22 -19.01 2.50
CA VAL A 351 -12.16 -19.86 3.07
C VAL A 351 -11.00 -20.01 2.07
N PRO A 352 -9.81 -20.40 2.55
CA PRO A 352 -8.72 -20.80 1.67
C PRO A 352 -9.10 -22.00 0.80
N HIS A 353 -8.53 -22.06 -0.40
CA HIS A 353 -8.72 -23.19 -1.31
C HIS A 353 -8.32 -24.52 -0.65
N PRO A 354 -9.06 -25.62 -0.87
CA PRO A 354 -8.82 -26.93 -0.25
C PRO A 354 -7.41 -27.50 -0.49
N MET A 355 -6.70 -27.07 -1.55
CA MET A 355 -5.31 -27.49 -1.83
C MET A 355 -4.34 -27.25 -0.68
N TYR A 356 -4.62 -26.27 0.18
CA TYR A 356 -3.74 -25.95 1.32
C TYR A 356 -3.99 -26.83 2.56
N GLY A 357 -5.05 -27.65 2.56
CA GLY A 357 -5.37 -28.57 3.66
C GLY A 357 -5.46 -27.84 5.00
N LYS A 358 -4.58 -28.21 5.95
CA LYS A 358 -4.53 -27.62 7.30
C LYS A 358 -3.56 -26.46 7.45
N ALA A 359 -2.89 -26.04 6.38
CA ALA A 359 -1.94 -24.94 6.43
C ALA A 359 -2.65 -23.61 6.78
N LYS A 360 -2.05 -22.83 7.67
CA LYS A 360 -2.61 -21.54 8.08
C LYS A 360 -2.08 -20.44 7.16
N ILE A 361 -2.96 -19.57 6.71
CA ILE A 361 -2.61 -18.35 5.98
C ILE A 361 -2.88 -17.16 6.91
N PRO A 362 -1.85 -16.50 7.47
CA PRO A 362 -2.04 -15.46 8.48
C PRO A 362 -2.92 -14.29 8.01
N ALA A 363 -2.81 -13.90 6.74
CA ALA A 363 -3.64 -12.86 6.16
C ALA A 363 -5.13 -13.22 6.22
N TYR A 364 -5.49 -14.47 5.89
CA TYR A 364 -6.87 -14.96 6.03
C TYR A 364 -7.33 -14.97 7.49
N ASP A 365 -6.51 -15.49 8.40
CA ASP A 365 -6.86 -15.54 9.83
C ASP A 365 -7.17 -14.15 10.40
N MET A 366 -6.54 -13.10 9.85
CA MET A 366 -6.74 -11.73 10.26
C MET A 366 -8.08 -11.15 9.77
N ILE A 367 -8.53 -11.54 8.55
CA ILE A 367 -9.66 -10.87 7.90
C ILE A 367 -10.92 -11.71 7.78
N LYS A 368 -10.91 -12.99 8.12
CA LYS A 368 -12.01 -13.94 7.90
C LYS A 368 -13.36 -13.51 8.48
N THR A 369 -13.35 -12.65 9.49
CA THR A 369 -14.55 -12.05 10.08
C THR A 369 -14.54 -10.52 10.01
N SER A 370 -13.80 -9.93 9.05
CA SER A 370 -13.85 -8.50 8.78
C SER A 370 -14.76 -8.21 7.59
N VAL A 371 -15.40 -7.05 7.61
CA VAL A 371 -16.31 -6.58 6.57
C VAL A 371 -15.82 -5.23 6.05
N ASN A 372 -15.60 -5.17 4.75
CA ASN A 372 -15.24 -3.93 4.06
C ASN A 372 -16.52 -3.17 3.67
N ILE A 373 -16.71 -1.98 4.25
CA ILE A 373 -17.92 -1.18 4.04
C ILE A 373 -17.79 -0.15 2.94
N MET A 374 -16.55 0.19 2.55
CA MET A 374 -16.28 1.19 1.52
C MET A 374 -14.85 1.09 0.99
N ARG A 375 -14.58 1.71 -0.16
CA ARG A 375 -13.25 1.88 -0.75
C ARG A 375 -12.96 3.36 -0.99
N GLY A 376 -11.67 3.70 -1.17
CA GLY A 376 -11.19 5.05 -1.39
C GLY A 376 -10.85 5.79 -0.10
N CYS A 377 -10.08 6.89 -0.22
CA CYS A 377 -9.70 7.73 0.92
C CYS A 377 -9.39 9.16 0.46
N PHE A 378 -10.14 10.14 0.94
CA PHE A 378 -9.91 11.56 0.64
C PHE A 378 -8.89 12.23 1.58
N GLY A 379 -8.20 11.47 2.42
CA GLY A 379 -7.18 11.96 3.34
C GLY A 379 -5.97 12.57 2.64
N GLY A 380 -5.53 11.97 1.53
CA GLY A 380 -4.47 12.50 0.68
C GLY A 380 -3.07 12.48 1.30
N CYS A 381 -2.83 11.65 2.34
CA CYS A 381 -1.51 11.57 3.00
C CYS A 381 -0.41 11.28 1.96
N SER A 382 0.67 12.07 1.96
CA SER A 382 1.68 12.06 0.91
C SER A 382 2.46 10.75 0.79
N PHE A 383 2.50 9.95 1.85
CA PHE A 383 3.21 8.66 1.92
C PHE A 383 2.32 7.46 1.59
N CYS A 384 1.00 7.65 1.45
CA CYS A 384 0.04 6.56 1.37
C CYS A 384 -0.32 6.23 -0.08
N SER A 385 -0.21 4.95 -0.45
CA SER A 385 -0.54 4.46 -1.78
C SER A 385 -2.04 4.17 -1.98
N ILE A 386 -2.85 4.16 -0.93
CA ILE A 386 -4.30 3.88 -1.02
C ILE A 386 -4.99 4.90 -1.93
N THR A 387 -4.74 6.20 -1.72
CA THR A 387 -5.32 7.25 -2.56
C THR A 387 -4.91 7.12 -4.04
N GLU A 388 -3.67 6.67 -4.29
CA GLU A 388 -3.13 6.53 -5.65
C GLU A 388 -3.66 5.27 -6.36
N HIS A 389 -4.12 4.29 -5.60
CA HIS A 389 -4.67 3.03 -6.11
C HIS A 389 -6.21 3.07 -6.11
N GLU A 390 -6.85 3.29 -4.97
CA GLU A 390 -8.32 3.24 -4.85
C GLU A 390 -9.01 4.56 -5.20
N GLY A 391 -8.27 5.67 -5.26
CA GLY A 391 -8.80 7.00 -5.53
C GLY A 391 -9.28 7.73 -4.28
N ARG A 392 -9.72 8.98 -4.49
CA ARG A 392 -10.14 9.90 -3.43
C ARG A 392 -11.64 9.96 -3.21
N ILE A 393 -12.45 9.48 -4.15
CA ILE A 393 -13.91 9.45 -4.05
C ILE A 393 -14.30 8.15 -3.35
N ILE A 394 -15.08 8.27 -2.30
CA ILE A 394 -15.51 7.12 -1.53
C ILE A 394 -16.57 6.33 -2.30
N GLN A 395 -16.34 5.04 -2.47
CA GLN A 395 -17.25 4.07 -3.05
C GLN A 395 -17.89 3.30 -1.89
N ASN A 396 -19.18 3.44 -1.71
CA ASN A 396 -19.88 2.90 -0.55
C ASN A 396 -20.70 1.67 -0.93
N ARG A 397 -20.80 0.74 -0.01
CA ARG A 397 -21.82 -0.32 -0.03
C ARG A 397 -23.12 0.16 0.60
N SER A 398 -24.22 -0.49 0.28
CA SER A 398 -25.47 -0.31 1.01
C SER A 398 -25.37 -0.94 2.41
N LYS A 399 -26.21 -0.49 3.31
CA LYS A 399 -26.33 -1.06 4.65
C LYS A 399 -26.79 -2.51 4.57
N GLU A 400 -27.74 -2.78 3.71
CA GLU A 400 -28.32 -4.10 3.44
C GLU A 400 -27.25 -5.09 2.99
N SER A 401 -26.43 -4.73 2.01
CA SER A 401 -25.30 -5.55 1.55
C SER A 401 -24.32 -5.89 2.68
N ILE A 402 -24.02 -4.91 3.54
CA ILE A 402 -23.11 -5.11 4.68
C ILE A 402 -23.72 -6.05 5.74
N ILE A 403 -24.99 -5.89 6.06
CA ILE A 403 -25.70 -6.76 7.01
C ILE A 403 -25.77 -8.18 6.49
N ASN A 404 -26.15 -8.38 5.23
CA ASN A 404 -26.17 -9.71 4.59
C ASN A 404 -24.78 -10.39 4.67
N GLU A 405 -23.69 -9.63 4.46
CA GLU A 405 -22.35 -10.20 4.61
C GLU A 405 -22.02 -10.61 6.04
N ILE A 406 -22.49 -9.87 7.04
CA ILE A 406 -22.33 -10.24 8.46
C ILE A 406 -23.07 -11.56 8.76
N GLU A 407 -24.27 -11.71 8.21
CA GLU A 407 -25.04 -12.96 8.32
C GLU A 407 -24.35 -14.14 7.62
N GLU A 408 -23.83 -13.94 6.41
CA GLU A 408 -23.02 -14.93 5.71
C GLU A 408 -21.76 -15.35 6.51
N ILE A 409 -21.06 -14.40 7.14
CA ILE A 409 -19.93 -14.71 8.01
C ILE A 409 -20.38 -15.58 9.19
N ARG A 410 -21.51 -15.24 9.83
CA ARG A 410 -22.08 -16.03 10.91
C ARG A 410 -22.34 -17.49 10.47
N ASP A 411 -22.90 -17.66 9.29
CA ASP A 411 -23.41 -18.94 8.83
C ASP A 411 -22.33 -19.79 8.13
N LYS A 412 -21.41 -19.17 7.39
CA LYS A 412 -20.44 -19.87 6.52
C LYS A 412 -19.03 -19.98 7.14
N VAL A 413 -18.61 -19.05 8.03
CA VAL A 413 -17.22 -19.06 8.52
C VAL A 413 -17.03 -20.07 9.65
N PRO A 414 -16.20 -21.12 9.46
CA PRO A 414 -16.00 -22.16 10.46
C PRO A 414 -15.48 -21.59 11.78
N GLY A 415 -16.13 -21.94 12.89
CA GLY A 415 -15.73 -21.53 14.23
C GLY A 415 -16.00 -20.04 14.53
N PHE A 416 -16.98 -19.43 13.88
CA PHE A 416 -17.43 -18.08 14.23
C PHE A 416 -17.85 -18.00 15.70
N THR A 417 -17.30 -17.02 16.43
CA THR A 417 -17.50 -16.86 17.87
C THR A 417 -18.49 -15.74 18.23
N GLY A 418 -19.15 -15.17 17.24
CA GLY A 418 -20.04 -14.01 17.40
C GLY A 418 -19.29 -12.66 17.35
N THR A 419 -18.05 -12.63 16.87
CA THR A 419 -17.28 -11.37 16.79
C THR A 419 -16.95 -11.03 15.34
N ILE A 420 -17.44 -9.89 14.88
CA ILE A 420 -16.95 -9.21 13.68
C ILE A 420 -15.68 -8.47 14.09
N SER A 421 -14.54 -8.87 13.52
CA SER A 421 -13.21 -8.39 13.91
C SER A 421 -12.93 -6.97 13.46
N ASP A 422 -13.54 -6.54 12.36
CA ASP A 422 -13.47 -5.18 11.84
C ASP A 422 -14.68 -4.89 10.96
N LEU A 423 -15.37 -3.80 11.22
CA LEU A 423 -16.38 -3.23 10.35
C LEU A 423 -15.85 -1.87 9.87
N GLY A 424 -15.15 -1.88 8.73
CA GLY A 424 -14.37 -0.72 8.31
C GLY A 424 -13.95 -0.73 6.85
N GLY A 425 -12.83 -0.09 6.58
CA GLY A 425 -12.25 0.07 5.24
C GLY A 425 -10.90 0.77 5.32
N PRO A 426 -10.40 1.41 4.26
CA PRO A 426 -9.13 2.14 4.28
C PRO A 426 -9.05 3.19 5.40
N THR A 427 -10.22 3.77 5.75
CA THR A 427 -10.42 4.64 6.91
C THR A 427 -11.84 4.44 7.41
N ALA A 428 -12.01 3.87 8.61
CA ALA A 428 -13.30 3.38 9.10
C ALA A 428 -14.42 4.45 9.10
N ASN A 429 -14.09 5.69 9.44
CA ASN A 429 -15.06 6.78 9.55
C ASN A 429 -15.16 7.70 8.31
N MET A 430 -14.97 7.12 7.12
CA MET A 430 -15.27 7.83 5.86
C MET A 430 -16.51 7.29 5.14
N TYR A 431 -17.15 6.26 5.69
CA TYR A 431 -18.36 5.67 5.12
C TYR A 431 -19.46 6.72 4.95
N ARG A 432 -19.99 6.82 3.72
CA ARG A 432 -21.02 7.81 3.31
C ARG A 432 -20.61 9.29 3.51
N LEU A 433 -19.31 9.55 3.74
CA LEU A 433 -18.78 10.91 3.70
C LEU A 433 -18.29 11.24 2.27
N GLY A 434 -18.46 12.48 1.85
CA GLY A 434 -18.06 12.92 0.51
C GLY A 434 -18.30 14.41 0.31
N CYS A 435 -18.10 14.89 -0.90
CA CYS A 435 -18.36 16.29 -1.24
C CYS A 435 -19.89 16.55 -1.32
N LYS A 436 -20.36 17.62 -0.67
CA LYS A 436 -21.78 18.07 -0.72
C LYS A 436 -22.17 18.68 -2.07
N ASP A 437 -21.18 19.04 -2.89
CA ASP A 437 -21.37 19.73 -4.16
C ASP A 437 -20.78 18.88 -5.31
N PRO A 438 -21.62 18.12 -6.04
CA PRO A 438 -21.15 17.27 -7.14
C PRO A 438 -20.43 18.03 -8.26
N LYS A 439 -20.82 19.29 -8.52
CA LYS A 439 -20.15 20.13 -9.54
C LYS A 439 -18.75 20.52 -9.09
N ALA A 440 -18.58 20.82 -7.80
CA ALA A 440 -17.26 21.09 -7.23
C ALA A 440 -16.41 19.83 -7.18
N GLU A 441 -16.97 18.68 -6.81
CA GLU A 441 -16.26 17.38 -6.79
C GLU A 441 -15.73 17.03 -8.18
N ALA A 442 -16.59 17.12 -9.20
CA ALA A 442 -16.21 16.83 -10.58
C ALA A 442 -15.06 17.70 -11.11
N ASN A 443 -14.87 18.90 -10.59
CA ASN A 443 -13.81 19.83 -11.02
C ASN A 443 -12.65 19.95 -10.00
N CYS A 444 -12.69 19.19 -8.90
CA CYS A 444 -11.75 19.35 -7.80
C CYS A 444 -10.38 18.76 -8.13
N ARG A 445 -9.33 19.56 -7.97
CA ARG A 445 -7.92 19.14 -8.12
C ARG A 445 -7.12 19.21 -6.80
N ARG A 446 -7.82 19.37 -5.67
CA ARG A 446 -7.18 19.34 -4.35
C ARG A 446 -6.70 17.91 -4.02
N PRO A 447 -5.48 17.73 -3.50
CA PRO A 447 -4.98 16.41 -3.15
C PRO A 447 -5.64 15.83 -1.88
N SER A 448 -6.25 16.67 -1.03
CA SER A 448 -6.88 16.27 0.23
C SER A 448 -8.14 17.09 0.50
N CYS A 449 -9.15 16.45 1.10
CA CYS A 449 -10.35 17.14 1.60
C CYS A 449 -10.22 17.56 3.06
N VAL A 450 -9.17 17.13 3.77
CA VAL A 450 -8.96 17.34 5.21
C VAL A 450 -7.67 18.08 5.55
N PHE A 451 -6.85 18.41 4.56
CA PHE A 451 -5.61 19.17 4.75
C PHE A 451 -5.52 20.38 3.78
N PRO A 452 -5.01 21.56 4.24
CA PRO A 452 -4.52 21.92 5.59
C PRO A 452 -5.63 22.06 6.64
N GLY A 453 -6.87 22.02 6.25
CA GLY A 453 -8.05 21.98 7.08
C GLY A 453 -9.19 21.29 6.36
N ILE A 454 -10.24 20.92 7.09
CA ILE A 454 -11.42 20.28 6.55
C ILE A 454 -12.08 21.21 5.52
N CYS A 455 -12.34 20.68 4.32
CA CYS A 455 -12.99 21.42 3.25
C CYS A 455 -14.44 21.77 3.65
N ASN A 456 -14.84 23.02 3.48
CA ASN A 456 -16.21 23.45 3.82
C ASN A 456 -17.31 22.76 3.00
N LYS A 457 -16.95 22.16 1.84
CA LYS A 457 -17.86 21.36 1.02
C LYS A 457 -17.86 19.87 1.40
N LEU A 458 -17.04 19.44 2.34
CA LEU A 458 -17.02 18.06 2.82
C LEU A 458 -18.20 17.83 3.77
N ASN A 459 -18.94 16.73 3.57
CA ASN A 459 -19.87 16.22 4.56
C ASN A 459 -19.08 15.55 5.67
N THR A 460 -19.31 15.94 6.93
CA THR A 460 -18.67 15.38 8.13
C THR A 460 -19.67 14.71 9.06
N ASP A 461 -20.92 14.54 8.62
CA ASP A 461 -21.98 13.91 9.40
C ASP A 461 -21.82 12.37 9.41
N HIS A 462 -21.47 11.79 10.54
CA HIS A 462 -21.27 10.37 10.73
C HIS A 462 -22.56 9.57 11.02
N LYS A 463 -23.73 10.17 10.86
CA LYS A 463 -25.01 9.51 11.18
C LYS A 463 -25.17 8.16 10.48
N HIS A 464 -24.83 8.07 9.20
CA HIS A 464 -24.91 6.81 8.45
C HIS A 464 -23.98 5.73 9.02
N THR A 465 -22.78 6.10 9.48
CA THR A 465 -21.84 5.17 10.11
C THR A 465 -22.38 4.68 11.46
N ILE A 466 -22.94 5.59 12.27
CA ILE A 466 -23.52 5.28 13.57
C ILE A 466 -24.72 4.32 13.37
N ASP A 467 -25.61 4.62 12.43
CA ASP A 467 -26.77 3.78 12.12
C ASP A 467 -26.34 2.39 11.66
N LEU A 468 -25.37 2.29 10.78
CA LEU A 468 -24.80 1.00 10.34
C LEU A 468 -24.25 0.20 11.53
N TYR A 469 -23.47 0.84 12.40
CA TYR A 469 -22.88 0.18 13.56
C TYR A 469 -23.95 -0.35 14.54
N ARG A 470 -25.03 0.40 14.74
CA ARG A 470 -26.18 0.00 15.56
C ARG A 470 -26.93 -1.20 14.97
N GLU A 471 -27.16 -1.19 13.65
CA GLU A 471 -27.81 -2.32 12.96
C GLU A 471 -26.93 -3.56 12.96
N ALA A 472 -25.66 -3.45 12.67
CA ALA A 472 -24.73 -4.58 12.70
C ALA A 472 -24.67 -5.28 14.07
N ARG A 473 -24.85 -4.55 15.16
CA ARG A 473 -24.92 -5.14 16.52
C ARG A 473 -26.23 -5.86 16.81
N LYS A 474 -27.30 -5.62 16.04
CA LYS A 474 -28.60 -6.28 16.21
C LYS A 474 -28.69 -7.62 15.50
N VAL A 475 -27.74 -7.93 14.59
CA VAL A 475 -27.74 -9.21 13.86
C VAL A 475 -27.67 -10.35 14.84
N GLU A 476 -28.62 -11.29 14.74
CA GLU A 476 -28.68 -12.46 15.60
C GLU A 476 -27.39 -13.28 15.54
N GLY A 477 -26.91 -13.77 16.69
CA GLY A 477 -25.63 -14.49 16.79
C GLY A 477 -24.38 -13.60 16.84
N VAL A 478 -24.50 -12.29 16.57
CA VAL A 478 -23.40 -11.34 16.72
C VAL A 478 -23.34 -10.79 18.13
N LYS A 479 -22.22 -11.00 18.80
CA LYS A 479 -21.98 -10.55 20.18
C LYS A 479 -21.19 -9.25 20.24
N LYS A 480 -20.29 -9.04 19.26
CA LYS A 480 -19.41 -7.86 19.18
C LYS A 480 -19.15 -7.49 17.73
N VAL A 481 -19.20 -6.20 17.45
CA VAL A 481 -18.75 -5.60 16.20
C VAL A 481 -17.61 -4.64 16.55
N MET A 482 -16.40 -4.93 16.05
CA MET A 482 -15.21 -4.16 16.36
C MET A 482 -14.84 -3.24 15.18
N VAL A 483 -14.16 -2.14 15.48
CA VAL A 483 -13.50 -1.26 14.52
C VAL A 483 -12.02 -1.33 14.78
N ALA A 484 -11.29 -2.05 13.93
CA ALA A 484 -9.84 -2.25 13.99
C ALA A 484 -9.10 -1.45 12.91
N SER A 485 -9.80 -1.03 11.86
CA SER A 485 -9.32 -0.09 10.83
C SER A 485 -8.98 1.27 11.42
N GLY A 486 -8.10 2.01 10.74
CA GLY A 486 -7.70 3.33 11.19
C GLY A 486 -8.87 4.33 11.21
N VAL A 487 -8.94 5.15 12.25
CA VAL A 487 -9.92 6.22 12.39
C VAL A 487 -9.25 7.57 12.12
N ARG A 488 -9.85 8.38 11.27
CA ARG A 488 -9.46 9.79 11.09
C ARG A 488 -10.00 10.60 12.25
N TYR A 489 -9.13 10.86 13.22
CA TYR A 489 -9.49 11.57 14.44
C TYR A 489 -9.87 13.04 14.20
N ASP A 490 -9.33 13.67 13.15
CA ASP A 490 -9.69 15.00 12.70
C ASP A 490 -11.14 15.11 12.21
N LEU A 491 -11.68 14.04 11.61
CA LEU A 491 -13.10 13.95 11.27
C LEU A 491 -13.95 13.52 12.47
N ALA A 492 -13.43 12.63 13.30
CA ALA A 492 -14.17 12.11 14.44
C ALA A 492 -14.52 13.19 15.48
N ILE A 493 -13.62 14.16 15.71
CA ILE A 493 -13.89 15.28 16.64
C ILE A 493 -15.04 16.20 16.20
N GLU A 494 -15.40 16.19 14.91
CA GLU A 494 -16.54 16.92 14.38
C GLU A 494 -17.88 16.24 14.74
N SER A 495 -17.86 14.99 15.21
CA SER A 495 -19.04 14.20 15.58
C SER A 495 -18.85 13.53 16.96
N PRO A 496 -19.14 14.24 18.06
CA PRO A 496 -19.04 13.66 19.41
C PRO A 496 -19.87 12.40 19.61
N GLU A 497 -21.05 12.30 18.96
CA GLU A 497 -21.89 11.10 19.00
C GLU A 497 -21.17 9.89 18.39
N TYR A 498 -20.47 10.08 17.27
CA TYR A 498 -19.66 9.02 16.67
C TYR A 498 -18.56 8.52 17.60
N VAL A 499 -17.82 9.44 18.26
CA VAL A 499 -16.77 9.05 19.20
C VAL A 499 -17.37 8.30 20.39
N LYS A 500 -18.52 8.72 20.90
CA LYS A 500 -19.22 8.06 21.99
C LYS A 500 -19.67 6.64 21.58
N GLU A 501 -20.30 6.48 20.41
CA GLU A 501 -20.71 5.16 19.87
C GLU A 501 -19.50 4.23 19.71
N LEU A 502 -18.43 4.73 19.06
CA LEU A 502 -17.20 3.99 18.83
C LEU A 502 -16.59 3.46 20.13
N VAL A 503 -16.39 4.35 21.11
CA VAL A 503 -15.78 4.01 22.41
C VAL A 503 -16.64 3.07 23.20
N THR A 504 -17.96 3.30 23.21
CA THR A 504 -18.89 2.52 24.01
C THR A 504 -19.05 1.10 23.50
N HIS A 505 -19.03 0.87 22.18
CA HIS A 505 -19.43 -0.41 21.60
C HIS A 505 -18.37 -1.11 20.74
N HIS A 506 -17.45 -0.37 20.11
CA HIS A 506 -16.63 -0.88 19.00
C HIS A 506 -15.13 -0.96 19.30
N VAL A 507 -14.68 -0.51 20.48
CA VAL A 507 -13.28 -0.60 20.93
C VAL A 507 -13.13 -1.72 21.96
N GLY A 508 -12.22 -2.65 21.66
CA GLY A 508 -11.93 -3.82 22.50
C GLY A 508 -10.84 -3.61 23.56
N GLY A 509 -10.63 -2.36 24.01
CA GLY A 509 -9.58 -1.97 24.96
C GLY A 509 -8.48 -1.11 24.35
N TYR A 510 -8.23 -1.23 23.06
CA TYR A 510 -7.21 -0.45 22.33
C TYR A 510 -7.78 0.10 21.04
N LEU A 511 -7.55 1.40 20.79
CA LEU A 511 -7.84 2.04 19.52
C LEU A 511 -6.53 2.52 18.87
N LYS A 512 -6.28 2.06 17.66
CA LYS A 512 -5.15 2.49 16.86
C LYS A 512 -5.45 3.84 16.22
N ILE A 513 -4.50 4.77 16.31
CA ILE A 513 -4.64 6.12 15.77
C ILE A 513 -3.29 6.57 15.20
N ALA A 514 -3.31 7.33 14.12
CA ALA A 514 -2.12 7.63 13.35
C ALA A 514 -1.84 9.14 13.29
N PRO A 515 -1.29 9.76 14.37
CA PRO A 515 -0.80 11.14 14.29
C PRO A 515 0.42 11.30 13.38
N GLU A 516 1.24 10.26 13.23
CA GLU A 516 2.43 10.11 12.40
C GLU A 516 3.65 10.91 12.86
N HIS A 517 3.51 12.12 13.36
CA HIS A 517 4.56 12.98 13.92
C HIS A 517 3.98 13.98 14.92
N THR A 518 4.85 14.70 15.67
CA THR A 518 4.46 15.80 16.56
C THR A 518 4.76 17.17 15.98
N GLU A 519 5.76 17.25 15.11
CA GLU A 519 6.27 18.53 14.58
C GLU A 519 5.50 18.97 13.33
N LYS A 520 5.25 20.28 13.25
CA LYS A 520 4.46 20.88 12.17
C LYS A 520 5.09 20.69 10.79
N GLY A 521 6.43 20.83 10.67
CA GLY A 521 7.14 20.69 9.41
C GLY A 521 6.89 19.33 8.74
N PRO A 522 7.24 18.22 9.41
CA PRO A 522 6.92 16.86 8.93
C PRO A 522 5.44 16.64 8.67
N LEU A 523 4.54 17.08 9.57
CA LEU A 523 3.09 16.91 9.42
C LEU A 523 2.53 17.62 8.19
N ASP A 524 3.00 18.84 7.89
CA ASP A 524 2.59 19.59 6.70
C ASP A 524 2.98 18.83 5.40
N LEU A 525 4.18 18.25 5.35
CA LEU A 525 4.64 17.45 4.21
C LEU A 525 3.97 16.08 4.13
N MET A 526 3.55 15.51 5.26
CA MET A 526 2.72 14.31 5.33
C MET A 526 1.26 14.58 4.95
N MET A 527 0.81 15.84 4.91
CA MET A 527 -0.59 16.27 4.77
C MET A 527 -1.47 15.73 5.91
N LYS A 528 -0.96 15.83 7.14
CA LYS A 528 -1.63 15.41 8.38
C LYS A 528 -2.01 16.61 9.24
N PRO A 529 -3.07 16.52 10.06
CA PRO A 529 -3.44 17.58 10.98
C PRO A 529 -2.41 17.74 12.10
N GLY A 530 -2.34 18.95 12.69
CA GLY A 530 -1.47 19.22 13.82
C GLY A 530 -1.90 18.50 15.12
N MET A 531 -0.99 18.45 16.11
CA MET A 531 -1.17 17.72 17.35
C MET A 531 -2.36 18.20 18.22
N GLY A 532 -2.74 19.47 18.14
CA GLY A 532 -3.92 19.97 18.87
C GLY A 532 -5.22 19.23 18.51
N THR A 533 -5.32 18.73 17.28
CA THR A 533 -6.45 17.88 16.86
C THR A 533 -6.40 16.50 17.54
N TYR A 534 -5.20 15.93 17.67
CA TYR A 534 -4.98 14.68 18.39
C TYR A 534 -5.34 14.82 19.88
N ASP A 535 -4.90 15.92 20.53
CA ASP A 535 -5.15 16.16 21.95
C ASP A 535 -6.66 16.27 22.24
N ARG A 536 -7.40 17.01 21.41
CA ARG A 536 -8.88 17.09 21.50
C ARG A 536 -9.54 15.72 21.34
N PHE A 537 -9.10 14.92 20.39
CA PHE A 537 -9.63 13.56 20.23
C PHE A 537 -9.32 12.68 21.45
N LYS A 538 -8.10 12.76 21.99
CA LYS A 538 -7.68 12.04 23.19
C LYS A 538 -8.57 12.38 24.39
N GLU A 539 -8.83 13.67 24.64
CA GLU A 539 -9.72 14.14 25.71
C GLU A 539 -11.14 13.55 25.55
N MET A 540 -11.69 13.58 24.33
CA MET A 540 -13.01 13.00 24.05
C MET A 540 -13.01 11.48 24.27
N PHE A 541 -11.96 10.79 23.81
CA PHE A 541 -11.81 9.34 23.97
C PHE A 541 -11.74 8.94 25.44
N GLU A 542 -10.94 9.64 26.25
CA GLU A 542 -10.79 9.39 27.69
C GLU A 542 -12.10 9.68 28.44
N LYS A 543 -12.77 10.79 28.12
CA LYS A 543 -14.08 11.16 28.68
C LYS A 543 -15.12 10.06 28.40
N TYR A 544 -15.33 9.65 27.16
CA TYR A 544 -16.35 8.66 26.83
C TYR A 544 -15.98 7.24 27.27
N SER A 545 -14.68 6.92 27.40
CA SER A 545 -14.24 5.67 28.02
C SER A 545 -14.62 5.61 29.51
N ALA A 546 -14.43 6.72 30.24
CA ALA A 546 -14.83 6.83 31.63
C ALA A 546 -16.36 6.75 31.79
N GLU A 547 -17.13 7.48 30.96
CA GLU A 547 -18.60 7.41 30.93
C GLU A 547 -19.11 5.98 30.67
N ALA A 548 -18.43 5.22 29.78
CA ALA A 548 -18.77 3.83 29.50
C ALA A 548 -18.28 2.82 30.54
N GLY A 549 -17.61 3.27 31.61
CA GLY A 549 -17.02 2.40 32.64
C GLY A 549 -15.91 1.49 32.11
N LYS A 550 -15.24 1.86 31.01
CA LYS A 550 -14.25 1.04 30.32
C LYS A 550 -12.83 1.56 30.50
N LYS A 551 -11.90 0.66 30.69
CA LYS A 551 -10.48 0.95 30.67
C LYS A 551 -9.92 0.73 29.27
N GLN A 552 -9.77 1.80 28.49
CA GLN A 552 -9.35 1.76 27.09
C GLN A 552 -8.15 2.70 26.88
N TYR A 553 -7.38 2.42 25.83
CA TYR A 553 -6.14 3.13 25.54
C TYR A 553 -6.00 3.45 24.05
N LEU A 554 -5.43 4.61 23.74
CA LEU A 554 -4.99 4.96 22.39
C LEU A 554 -3.60 4.38 22.13
N ILE A 555 -3.41 3.83 20.93
CA ILE A 555 -2.10 3.39 20.44
C ILE A 555 -1.71 4.29 19.27
N PRO A 556 -0.88 5.32 19.49
CA PRO A 556 -0.46 6.21 18.43
C PRO A 556 0.62 5.55 17.57
N TYR A 557 0.48 5.71 16.26
CA TYR A 557 1.50 5.32 15.26
C TYR A 557 2.28 6.54 14.82
N PHE A 558 3.61 6.35 14.68
CA PHE A 558 4.53 7.38 14.21
C PHE A 558 5.43 6.84 13.10
N ILE A 559 5.78 7.71 12.15
CA ILE A 559 6.66 7.38 11.03
C ILE A 559 8.00 8.07 11.25
N SER A 560 9.08 7.30 11.28
CA SER A 560 10.45 7.84 11.30
C SER A 560 10.99 8.05 9.89
N ALA A 561 11.89 9.02 9.73
CA ALA A 561 12.62 9.29 8.49
C ALA A 561 11.71 9.59 7.28
N HIS A 562 10.53 10.18 7.50
CA HIS A 562 9.73 10.74 6.40
C HIS A 562 10.47 11.95 5.80
N PRO A 563 10.41 12.17 4.47
CA PRO A 563 10.93 13.40 3.88
C PRO A 563 10.42 14.65 4.59
N GLY A 564 11.32 15.57 4.89
CA GLY A 564 11.01 16.76 5.70
C GLY A 564 11.15 16.57 7.21
N THR A 565 11.72 15.44 7.65
CA THR A 565 11.99 15.18 9.06
C THR A 565 13.50 15.27 9.31
N GLU A 566 13.91 16.17 10.19
CA GLU A 566 15.28 16.37 10.63
C GLU A 566 15.54 15.65 11.97
N ASP A 567 16.80 15.58 12.39
CA ASP A 567 17.18 14.92 13.65
C ASP A 567 16.56 15.63 14.87
N GLU A 568 16.41 16.96 14.84
CA GLU A 568 15.75 17.76 15.88
C GLU A 568 14.25 17.43 15.99
N ASP A 569 13.55 17.27 14.86
CA ASP A 569 12.13 16.87 14.84
C ASP A 569 11.92 15.52 15.51
N MET A 570 12.81 14.56 15.22
CA MET A 570 12.76 13.24 15.83
C MET A 570 13.12 13.26 17.30
N LEU A 571 14.03 14.15 17.74
CA LEU A 571 14.34 14.37 19.15
C LEU A 571 13.11 14.93 19.88
N ASN A 572 12.46 15.94 19.32
CA ASN A 572 11.24 16.52 19.90
C ASN A 572 10.13 15.46 20.05
N LEU A 573 9.94 14.64 19.01
CA LEU A 573 9.01 13.50 19.09
C LEU A 573 9.39 12.52 20.20
N ALA A 574 10.67 12.18 20.36
CA ALA A 574 11.15 11.29 21.40
C ALA A 574 10.89 11.86 22.81
N LEU A 575 11.11 13.18 23.00
CA LEU A 575 10.81 13.87 24.24
C LEU A 575 9.30 13.91 24.54
N TRP A 576 8.47 14.11 23.51
CA TRP A 576 7.01 14.04 23.64
C TRP A 576 6.56 12.63 24.05
N LEU A 577 7.11 11.59 23.43
CA LEU A 577 6.83 10.19 23.80
C LEU A 577 7.19 9.92 25.24
N LYS A 578 8.37 10.38 25.72
CA LYS A 578 8.80 10.22 27.11
C LYS A 578 7.90 10.97 28.08
N LYS A 579 7.54 12.22 27.77
CA LYS A 579 6.64 13.04 28.59
C LYS A 579 5.27 12.40 28.75
N ASN A 580 4.77 11.73 27.71
CA ASN A 580 3.46 11.06 27.72
C ASN A 580 3.54 9.57 28.12
N ASN A 581 4.70 9.08 28.57
CA ASN A 581 4.94 7.68 28.95
C ASN A 581 4.59 6.65 27.85
N PHE A 582 4.81 7.01 26.58
CA PHE A 582 4.68 6.09 25.45
C PHE A 582 5.99 5.39 25.15
N GLU A 583 5.94 4.06 25.10
CA GLU A 583 7.03 3.20 24.63
C GLU A 583 6.61 2.54 23.32
N CYS A 584 7.22 2.95 22.20
CA CYS A 584 6.90 2.40 20.88
C CYS A 584 7.67 1.09 20.65
N ASP A 585 6.98 -0.04 20.65
CA ASP A 585 7.57 -1.34 20.27
C ASP A 585 7.69 -1.48 18.76
N GLN A 586 6.66 -1.06 18.04
CA GLN A 586 6.59 -1.08 16.58
C GLN A 586 6.85 0.32 16.04
N VAL A 587 7.94 0.48 15.33
CA VAL A 587 8.32 1.71 14.66
C VAL A 587 8.31 1.48 13.16
N GLN A 588 7.60 2.35 12.45
CA GLN A 588 7.59 2.35 11.00
C GLN A 588 8.60 3.36 10.47
N ASN A 589 9.63 2.87 9.77
CA ASN A 589 10.45 3.75 8.93
C ASN A 589 9.67 4.08 7.67
N PHE A 590 9.77 5.31 7.22
CA PHE A 590 9.25 5.70 5.92
C PHE A 590 9.74 4.73 4.83
N TYR A 591 8.78 4.24 4.06
CA TYR A 591 9.02 3.29 2.98
C TYR A 591 8.63 3.97 1.65
N PRO A 592 9.58 4.27 0.76
CA PRO A 592 9.29 4.91 -0.51
C PRO A 592 8.49 3.99 -1.45
N SER A 593 7.17 4.02 -1.34
CA SER A 593 6.27 3.32 -2.27
C SER A 593 6.22 4.07 -3.61
N PRO A 594 6.28 3.39 -4.76
CA PRO A 594 6.19 4.07 -6.05
C PRO A 594 4.95 4.97 -6.14
N MET A 595 5.05 6.05 -6.89
CA MET A 595 4.00 7.02 -7.19
C MET A 595 3.57 7.93 -6.03
N CYS A 596 3.80 7.59 -4.76
CA CYS A 596 3.47 8.47 -3.64
C CYS A 596 4.24 9.80 -3.70
N ASN A 597 3.59 10.91 -3.32
CA ASN A 597 4.23 12.24 -3.28
C ASN A 597 5.48 12.26 -2.37
N ALA A 598 5.44 11.58 -1.21
CA ALA A 598 6.58 11.47 -0.31
C ALA A 598 7.76 10.71 -0.95
N THR A 599 7.49 9.74 -1.84
CA THR A 599 8.54 9.06 -2.62
C THR A 599 9.18 10.01 -3.63
N SER A 600 8.38 10.88 -4.24
CA SER A 600 8.90 11.96 -5.09
C SER A 600 9.78 12.92 -4.30
N MET A 601 9.37 13.33 -3.09
CA MET A 601 10.19 14.13 -2.18
C MET A 601 11.50 13.42 -1.82
N TYR A 602 11.42 12.13 -1.50
CA TYR A 602 12.58 11.31 -1.13
C TYR A 602 13.63 11.27 -2.25
N TYR A 603 13.19 11.07 -3.48
CA TYR A 603 14.10 10.98 -4.62
C TYR A 603 14.64 12.35 -5.04
N SER A 604 13.74 13.33 -5.19
CA SER A 604 14.06 14.62 -5.78
C SER A 604 14.53 15.69 -4.80
N GLU A 605 14.36 15.48 -3.48
CA GLU A 605 14.59 16.49 -2.42
C GLU A 605 13.81 17.79 -2.65
N THR A 606 12.66 17.68 -3.36
CA THR A 606 11.83 18.82 -3.77
C THR A 606 10.37 18.52 -3.44
N ASN A 607 9.63 19.52 -2.94
CA ASN A 607 8.22 19.40 -2.61
C ASN A 607 7.33 19.44 -3.87
N PRO A 608 6.71 18.32 -4.33
CA PRO A 608 5.83 18.30 -5.48
C PRO A 608 4.42 18.80 -5.16
N LEU A 609 4.07 18.98 -3.89
CA LEU A 609 2.77 19.53 -3.48
C LEU A 609 2.63 21.01 -3.88
N LYS A 610 3.73 21.71 -4.10
CA LYS A 610 3.82 23.07 -4.60
C LYS A 610 4.27 23.11 -6.06
N ARG A 611 4.13 24.28 -6.71
CA ARG A 611 4.61 24.44 -8.09
C ARG A 611 6.14 24.30 -8.14
N VAL A 612 6.63 23.36 -8.92
CA VAL A 612 8.05 23.07 -9.10
C VAL A 612 8.64 23.99 -10.18
N LYS A 613 9.75 24.68 -9.86
CA LYS A 613 10.57 25.49 -10.78
C LYS A 613 12.04 25.26 -10.47
N TYR A 614 12.94 25.35 -11.45
CA TYR A 614 14.37 25.12 -11.22
C TYR A 614 14.99 26.09 -10.20
N LYS A 615 14.67 27.38 -10.26
CA LYS A 615 15.25 28.41 -9.37
C LYS A 615 14.39 28.74 -8.15
N LYS A 616 13.09 28.42 -8.16
CA LYS A 616 12.16 28.75 -7.08
C LYS A 616 11.36 27.51 -6.74
N ARG A 617 11.93 26.65 -5.93
CA ARG A 617 11.32 25.44 -5.41
C ARG A 617 11.48 25.38 -3.89
N GLU A 618 10.71 24.56 -3.26
CA GLU A 618 10.87 24.22 -1.84
C GLU A 618 11.69 22.93 -1.76
N ASP A 619 12.89 23.06 -1.21
CA ASP A 619 13.75 21.91 -0.94
C ASP A 619 13.27 21.18 0.31
N VAL A 620 13.39 19.86 0.32
CA VAL A 620 12.91 18.97 1.40
C VAL A 620 14.10 18.18 1.94
N PRO A 621 14.45 18.32 3.23
CA PRO A 621 15.47 17.50 3.85
C PRO A 621 15.06 16.02 3.84
N VAL A 622 15.99 15.12 3.57
CA VAL A 622 15.71 13.68 3.44
C VAL A 622 16.79 12.87 4.12
N ALA A 623 16.38 12.04 5.06
CA ALA A 623 17.25 11.06 5.73
C ALA A 623 17.53 9.87 4.79
N LYS A 624 18.52 10.02 3.88
CA LYS A 624 18.96 8.96 2.94
C LYS A 624 19.99 8.01 3.55
N GLY A 625 20.83 8.52 4.45
CA GLY A 625 21.91 7.76 5.09
C GLY A 625 21.35 6.69 6.03
N GLU A 626 21.92 5.46 5.98
CA GLU A 626 21.51 4.36 6.87
C GLU A 626 21.66 4.76 8.35
N ARG A 627 22.76 5.44 8.72
CA ARG A 627 23.01 5.89 10.10
C ARG A 627 21.91 6.82 10.59
N GLN A 628 21.52 7.83 9.78
CA GLN A 628 20.47 8.79 10.14
C GLN A 628 19.11 8.11 10.27
N ARG A 629 18.74 7.24 9.33
CA ARG A 629 17.50 6.45 9.41
C ARG A 629 17.46 5.55 10.65
N ARG A 630 18.61 4.96 11.02
CA ARG A 630 18.75 4.17 12.26
C ARG A 630 18.62 5.05 13.49
N LEU A 631 19.18 6.27 13.50
CA LEU A 631 19.03 7.24 14.58
C LEU A 631 17.57 7.63 14.76
N HIS A 632 16.87 8.01 13.68
CA HIS A 632 15.44 8.37 13.74
C HIS A 632 14.61 7.22 14.34
N LYS A 633 14.89 5.99 13.97
CA LYS A 633 14.25 4.80 14.54
C LYS A 633 14.62 4.59 16.02
N ALA A 634 15.87 4.83 16.38
CA ALA A 634 16.37 4.70 17.75
C ALA A 634 15.69 5.71 18.68
N LEU A 635 15.51 6.95 18.24
CA LEU A 635 14.81 8.00 18.98
C LEU A 635 13.35 7.64 19.30
N LEU A 636 12.63 7.01 18.36
CA LEU A 636 11.28 6.48 18.65
C LEU A 636 11.30 5.33 19.67
N ARG A 637 12.42 4.61 19.77
CA ARG A 637 12.63 3.52 20.73
C ARG A 637 13.63 3.94 21.82
N TYR A 638 13.52 5.17 22.31
CA TYR A 638 14.41 5.74 23.34
C TYR A 638 14.47 4.90 24.62
N HIS A 639 13.47 4.11 24.90
CA HIS A 639 13.35 3.22 26.07
C HIS A 639 14.16 1.93 25.92
N ASP A 640 14.64 1.60 24.72
CA ASP A 640 15.45 0.38 24.45
C ASP A 640 16.93 0.66 24.72
N PRO A 641 17.55 -0.03 25.72
CA PRO A 641 18.96 0.19 26.06
C PRO A 641 19.92 0.01 24.88
N ALA A 642 19.60 -0.87 23.93
CA ALA A 642 20.42 -1.09 22.74
C ALA A 642 20.59 0.15 21.85
N ASN A 643 19.70 1.14 21.99
CA ASN A 643 19.72 2.39 21.24
C ASN A 643 20.46 3.53 21.98
N TRP A 644 20.71 3.40 23.28
CA TRP A 644 21.27 4.49 24.08
C TRP A 644 22.65 5.00 23.62
N PRO A 645 23.60 4.16 23.25
CA PRO A 645 24.90 4.65 22.78
C PRO A 645 24.77 5.58 21.58
N MET A 646 23.95 5.19 20.57
CA MET A 646 23.70 5.99 19.38
C MET A 646 22.96 7.31 19.70
N ILE A 647 21.98 7.25 20.61
CA ILE A 647 21.22 8.44 21.02
C ILE A 647 22.14 9.41 21.77
N ARG A 648 23.01 8.95 22.69
CA ARG A 648 23.99 9.80 23.40
C ARG A 648 24.92 10.51 22.42
N GLU A 649 25.48 9.75 21.49
CA GLU A 649 26.35 10.32 20.44
C GLU A 649 25.65 11.42 19.66
N ALA A 650 24.41 11.17 19.23
CA ALA A 650 23.58 12.16 18.53
C ALA A 650 23.29 13.39 19.39
N LEU A 651 22.92 13.22 20.67
CA LEU A 651 22.65 14.31 21.59
C LEU A 651 23.90 15.18 21.81
N VAL A 652 25.07 14.57 21.85
CA VAL A 652 26.35 15.31 21.93
C VAL A 652 26.59 16.13 20.68
N SER A 653 26.41 15.52 19.50
CA SER A 653 26.60 16.21 18.21
C SER A 653 25.59 17.35 17.96
N MET A 654 24.37 17.21 18.48
CA MET A 654 23.32 18.23 18.43
C MET A 654 23.47 19.32 19.53
N GLY A 655 24.49 19.26 20.39
CA GLY A 655 24.66 20.20 21.52
C GLY A 655 23.67 20.00 22.68
N LYS A 656 22.97 18.87 22.72
CA LYS A 656 21.90 18.55 23.70
C LYS A 656 22.37 17.65 24.84
N LYS A 657 23.64 17.78 25.28
CA LYS A 657 24.22 16.97 26.38
C LYS A 657 23.39 16.95 27.65
N HIS A 658 22.63 18.03 27.93
CA HIS A 658 21.77 18.15 29.11
C HIS A 658 20.63 17.13 29.13
N LEU A 659 20.31 16.46 27.99
CA LEU A 659 19.33 15.40 27.88
C LEU A 659 19.90 14.00 28.21
N ILE A 660 21.18 13.92 28.57
CA ILE A 660 21.84 12.68 28.98
C ILE A 660 21.98 12.68 30.51
N GLY A 661 21.48 11.68 31.18
CA GLY A 661 21.55 11.56 32.64
C GLY A 661 20.31 10.92 33.25
N ASP A 662 20.30 10.81 34.59
CA ASP A 662 19.23 10.14 35.32
C ASP A 662 18.15 11.07 35.86
N LYS A 663 18.29 12.39 35.63
CA LYS A 663 17.31 13.38 36.06
C LYS A 663 15.99 13.28 35.27
N GLN A 664 14.90 13.67 35.95
CA GLN A 664 13.62 13.84 35.24
C GLN A 664 13.78 14.90 34.14
N GLY A 665 13.50 14.52 32.90
CA GLY A 665 13.71 15.35 31.71
C GLY A 665 14.87 14.91 30.81
N CYS A 666 15.85 14.15 31.30
CA CYS A 666 16.84 13.51 30.43
C CYS A 666 16.17 12.43 29.56
N LEU A 667 16.63 12.27 28.31
CA LEU A 667 16.07 11.29 27.39
C LEU A 667 16.63 9.88 27.66
N VAL A 668 17.95 9.77 27.82
CA VAL A 668 18.65 8.50 28.05
C VAL A 668 19.64 8.64 29.22
N PRO A 669 19.98 7.55 29.94
CA PRO A 669 20.92 7.58 31.05
C PRO A 669 22.35 7.89 30.59
N ALA A 670 23.20 8.35 31.53
CA ALA A 670 24.59 8.70 31.27
C ALA A 670 25.46 7.49 30.93
N GLU A 671 25.22 6.37 31.63
CA GLU A 671 25.96 5.11 31.47
C GLU A 671 25.07 3.97 30.96
N ASP A 672 25.68 2.96 30.38
CA ASP A 672 24.96 1.76 30.00
C ASP A 672 24.63 0.96 31.28
N ILE A 673 23.39 1.00 31.69
CA ILE A 673 22.90 0.10 32.72
C ILE A 673 22.92 -1.29 32.11
N GLU A 674 23.64 -2.26 32.74
CA GLU A 674 23.58 -3.65 32.34
C GLU A 674 22.13 -4.06 32.07
N ALA A 675 21.93 -4.74 30.94
CA ALA A 675 20.61 -5.09 30.48
C ALA A 675 19.87 -5.91 31.55
N GLN A 676 19.10 -5.21 32.40
CA GLN A 676 18.26 -5.87 33.40
C GLN A 676 17.30 -6.80 32.68
N THR A 677 17.29 -8.05 33.10
CA THR A 677 16.31 -9.00 32.61
C THR A 677 14.89 -8.50 32.89
N PRO A 678 13.87 -8.90 32.13
CA PRO A 678 12.47 -8.52 32.40
C PRO A 678 12.01 -8.79 33.84
N ALA A 679 12.64 -9.78 34.51
CA ALA A 679 12.38 -10.10 35.91
C ALA A 679 13.00 -9.08 36.88
N GLN A 680 14.18 -8.55 36.59
CA GLN A 680 14.86 -7.52 37.38
C GLN A 680 14.18 -6.16 37.26
N ARG A 681 13.66 -5.81 36.06
CA ARG A 681 12.84 -4.60 35.84
C ARG A 681 11.54 -4.60 36.66
N ARG A 682 10.97 -5.77 36.94
CA ARG A 682 9.78 -5.91 37.80
C ARG A 682 10.07 -5.62 39.29
N LYS A 683 11.30 -5.92 39.76
CA LYS A 683 11.71 -5.69 41.17
C LYS A 683 12.10 -4.24 41.48
N SER A 684 12.55 -3.46 40.46
CA SER A 684 13.07 -2.10 40.70
C SER A 684 11.99 -1.00 40.83
N GLY A 685 10.72 -1.34 40.89
CA GLY A 685 9.65 -0.41 41.29
C GLY A 685 9.48 0.86 40.45
N ARG A 686 10.08 0.96 39.25
CA ARG A 686 9.87 2.10 38.35
C ARG A 686 8.47 2.03 37.74
N HIS A 687 7.53 2.64 38.46
CA HIS A 687 6.17 2.89 38.01
C HIS A 687 6.21 4.08 37.06
N GLY A 688 5.78 3.92 35.83
CA GLY A 688 5.58 5.09 34.96
C GLY A 688 5.45 4.88 33.47
N ALA A 689 5.90 3.76 32.91
CA ALA A 689 5.68 3.52 31.49
C ALA A 689 4.35 2.78 31.27
N ASN A 690 3.60 3.21 30.28
CA ASN A 690 2.34 2.58 29.91
C ASN A 690 2.62 1.20 29.30
N ARG A 691 2.88 0.19 30.16
CA ARG A 691 3.28 -1.18 29.81
C ARG A 691 2.24 -1.93 28.96
N PHE A 692 1.08 -1.36 28.75
CA PHE A 692 -0.03 -2.04 28.09
C PHE A 692 0.10 -2.08 26.55
N ALA A 693 0.79 -1.11 25.96
CA ALA A 693 1.02 -1.12 24.51
C ALA A 693 1.92 -2.31 24.07
N THR A 694 2.90 -2.69 24.89
CA THR A 694 3.87 -3.75 24.59
C THR A 694 3.33 -5.16 24.71
N LYS A 695 2.45 -5.43 25.67
CA LYS A 695 1.95 -6.78 25.96
C LYS A 695 0.87 -7.23 25.00
N HIS A 696 0.14 -6.32 24.42
CA HIS A 696 -1.02 -6.59 23.57
C HIS A 696 -0.75 -6.44 22.06
N THR A 697 0.25 -5.66 21.66
CA THR A 697 0.70 -5.62 20.26
C THR A 697 1.46 -6.87 19.84
N LYS A 698 2.03 -7.64 20.79
CA LYS A 698 2.68 -8.94 20.51
C LYS A 698 1.72 -10.06 20.15
N ASN A 699 0.44 -9.94 20.49
CA ASN A 699 -0.56 -11.01 20.33
C ASN A 699 -1.69 -10.68 19.35
N GLN A 700 -1.67 -9.53 18.67
CA GLN A 700 -2.65 -9.21 17.63
C GLN A 700 -2.07 -9.51 16.25
N PRO A 701 -2.77 -10.32 15.41
CA PRO A 701 -2.46 -10.47 14.01
C PRO A 701 -2.85 -9.16 13.30
N GLY A 702 -1.86 -8.39 12.91
CA GLY A 702 -2.10 -7.16 12.18
C GLY A 702 -0.79 -6.54 11.71
N PHE A 703 -0.61 -6.45 10.41
CA PHE A 703 0.43 -5.74 9.69
C PHE A 703 1.86 -5.86 10.26
N GLY A 704 2.56 -6.95 9.95
CA GLY A 704 4.01 -7.04 10.02
C GLY A 704 4.63 -7.37 11.38
N GLY A 705 3.92 -8.03 12.28
CA GLY A 705 4.46 -8.48 13.57
C GLY A 705 4.91 -9.95 13.54
N HIS A 706 6.19 -10.19 13.77
CA HIS A 706 6.77 -11.52 13.91
C HIS A 706 6.16 -12.32 15.06
N LEU A 707 5.59 -13.48 14.76
CA LEU A 707 5.22 -14.52 15.72
C LEU A 707 6.47 -15.35 16.06
N ASN A 708 7.19 -14.98 17.09
CA ASN A 708 8.08 -15.92 17.77
C ASN A 708 7.26 -16.73 18.78
N LYS A 709 6.80 -17.91 18.38
CA LYS A 709 6.34 -18.93 19.31
C LYS A 709 7.54 -19.78 19.72
N ARG A 710 7.97 -19.64 20.98
CA ARG A 710 8.54 -20.77 21.70
C ARG A 710 7.38 -21.52 22.36
N SER A 711 7.28 -22.77 21.99
CA SER A 711 6.40 -23.76 22.59
C SER A 711 6.75 -23.94 24.06
N GLU A 712 5.84 -23.66 24.98
CA GLU A 712 5.80 -24.30 26.28
C GLU A 712 4.43 -24.94 26.44
N GLY A 713 4.47 -26.26 26.49
CA GLY A 713 3.33 -27.11 26.69
C GLY A 713 2.94 -27.17 28.17
N GLY A 714 1.69 -27.49 28.37
CA GLY A 714 1.29 -28.25 29.54
C GLY A 714 0.34 -27.56 30.50
N SER A 715 -0.93 -27.84 30.33
CA SER A 715 -1.78 -28.56 31.28
C SER A 715 -2.46 -27.81 32.44
N LYS A 716 -3.76 -27.72 32.29
CA LYS A 716 -4.90 -28.12 33.16
C LYS A 716 -5.12 -27.49 34.52
N ASP A 717 -6.30 -26.94 34.64
CA ASP A 717 -7.38 -27.03 35.63
C ASP A 717 -7.04 -27.28 37.12
N GLY A 718 -7.69 -26.47 37.96
CA GLY A 718 -7.96 -26.79 39.33
C GLY A 718 -8.33 -25.59 40.22
N LYS A 719 -9.59 -25.48 40.56
CA LYS A 719 -10.17 -24.55 41.53
C LYS A 719 -9.69 -24.85 42.96
N PRO A 720 -9.81 -23.90 43.89
CA PRO A 720 -9.18 -23.97 45.20
C PRO A 720 -10.09 -24.50 46.30
N SER A 721 -9.52 -25.16 47.29
CA SER A 721 -10.11 -25.16 48.65
C SER A 721 -9.07 -25.59 49.70
N GLY A 722 -8.99 -24.79 50.77
CA GLY A 722 -8.89 -25.36 52.11
C GLY A 722 -7.51 -25.60 52.74
N ASN A 723 -7.11 -24.68 53.53
CA ASN A 723 -6.35 -24.75 54.78
C ASN A 723 -6.19 -26.12 55.50
N ARG A 724 -4.93 -26.51 55.86
CA ARG A 724 -4.53 -26.74 57.26
C ARG A 724 -3.16 -27.41 57.39
N ASN A 725 -2.46 -26.94 58.39
CA ASN A 725 -1.24 -27.36 59.02
C ASN A 725 -0.94 -28.87 59.13
N GLY A 726 0.32 -29.23 59.09
CA GLY A 726 0.79 -30.48 59.64
C GLY A 726 2.26 -30.78 59.34
N SER A 727 3.06 -30.65 60.35
CA SER A 727 4.49 -31.02 60.49
C SER A 727 4.74 -32.52 60.25
N GLY A 728 5.95 -32.85 59.72
CA GLY A 728 6.41 -34.23 59.84
C GLY A 728 7.66 -34.57 59.03
N LYS A 729 8.71 -34.77 59.72
CA LYS A 729 10.09 -35.24 59.44
C LYS A 729 10.26 -36.32 58.37
N ALA A 730 11.35 -36.14 57.64
CA ALA A 730 12.49 -37.00 57.30
C ALA A 730 12.37 -38.56 57.25
N THR A 731 12.87 -39.13 56.16
CA THR A 731 13.82 -40.24 56.01
C THR A 731 13.73 -40.67 54.56
N GLY A 732 14.75 -40.75 53.78
CA GLY A 732 15.88 -41.63 53.78
C GLY A 732 15.62 -42.81 52.83
N GLY A 733 16.34 -42.95 51.71
CA GLY A 733 16.35 -44.21 51.02
C GLY A 733 16.66 -44.13 49.51
N GLN A 734 17.91 -44.16 49.21
CA GLN A 734 18.65 -45.01 48.25
C GLN A 734 18.18 -45.16 46.80
N ARG A 735 19.11 -44.77 45.91
CA ARG A 735 19.28 -45.30 44.55
C ARG A 735 19.48 -46.83 44.54
N PRO A 736 19.23 -47.51 43.43
CA PRO A 736 20.37 -48.15 42.78
C PRO A 736 20.46 -47.82 41.27
N ALA A 737 21.73 -47.87 40.87
CA ALA A 737 22.24 -47.89 39.52
C ALA A 737 22.26 -49.32 38.98
N SER A 738 22.13 -49.47 37.67
CA SER A 738 22.91 -50.46 36.86
C SER A 738 22.54 -50.28 35.39
N ASN A 739 23.54 -50.00 34.60
CA ASN A 739 24.25 -50.86 33.65
C ASN A 739 23.34 -51.42 32.56
N GLY A 740 23.58 -51.28 31.35
CA GLY A 740 24.78 -51.35 30.54
C GLY A 740 24.41 -51.73 29.12
N GLN A 741 25.24 -51.43 28.29
CA GLN A 741 25.79 -52.09 27.10
C GLN A 741 25.37 -51.60 25.72
N ARG A 742 26.41 -51.01 25.11
CA ARG A 742 26.58 -51.05 23.65
C ARG A 742 27.02 -52.46 23.23
N PRO A 743 26.83 -52.83 21.98
CA PRO A 743 27.88 -53.43 21.23
C PRO A 743 28.33 -52.62 20.01
N SER A 744 29.61 -52.60 19.89
CA SER A 744 30.46 -52.20 18.79
C SER A 744 30.52 -53.29 17.70
N GLY A 745 30.86 -52.91 16.52
CA GLY A 745 31.47 -53.81 15.56
C GLY A 745 31.33 -53.42 14.11
N ASN A 746 32.38 -52.82 13.58
CA ASN A 746 33.19 -53.19 12.39
C ASN A 746 32.41 -53.24 11.05
N GLY A 747 32.88 -52.71 9.98
CA GLY A 747 34.20 -52.28 9.59
C GLY A 747 34.29 -52.25 8.05
N ALA A 748 35.14 -51.39 7.57
CA ALA A 748 35.88 -51.48 6.30
C ALA A 748 35.12 -51.45 4.97
N ASN A 749 35.29 -50.55 4.06
CA ASN A 749 36.46 -50.34 3.21
C ASN A 749 36.25 -49.14 2.28
N ARG A 750 37.28 -48.30 2.25
CA ARG A 750 37.58 -47.45 1.08
C ARG A 750 38.35 -48.31 0.08
N PRO A 751 38.36 -47.94 -1.19
CA PRO A 751 39.63 -47.50 -1.75
C PRO A 751 39.56 -46.14 -2.46
N ALA A 752 40.73 -45.52 -2.43
CA ALA A 752 41.15 -44.28 -3.01
C ALA A 752 41.60 -44.45 -4.47
N GLY A 753 41.71 -43.32 -5.13
CA GLY A 753 42.47 -43.14 -6.39
C GLY A 753 41.59 -42.69 -7.54
N SER A 754 41.84 -41.71 -8.30
CA SER A 754 43.08 -41.01 -8.65
C SER A 754 42.71 -39.77 -9.46
N LYS A 755 43.48 -38.71 -9.27
CA LYS A 755 43.58 -37.60 -10.25
C LYS A 755 44.32 -38.09 -11.50
N PRO A 756 44.15 -37.49 -12.63
CA PRO A 756 45.29 -37.03 -13.39
C PRO A 756 45.29 -35.54 -13.73
N GLN A 757 46.53 -35.05 -13.69
CA GLN A 757 47.03 -33.77 -14.21
C GLN A 757 46.88 -33.68 -15.74
N GLY A 758 46.55 -32.49 -16.31
CA GLY A 758 47.54 -31.55 -16.76
C GLY A 758 47.73 -31.51 -18.29
N GLN A 759 48.01 -30.31 -18.80
CA GLN A 759 48.49 -29.93 -20.11
C GLN A 759 47.37 -29.49 -21.09
N GLY A 760 47.42 -28.34 -21.79
CA GLY A 760 48.47 -27.40 -22.06
C GLY A 760 47.89 -26.31 -22.97
N ARG A 761 48.32 -25.09 -22.78
CA ARG A 761 48.12 -23.97 -23.72
C ARG A 761 48.88 -24.30 -25.01
N PRO A 762 48.49 -23.71 -26.14
CA PRO A 762 49.47 -22.94 -26.89
C PRO A 762 49.04 -21.47 -27.12
N GLN A 763 50.10 -20.68 -27.19
CA GLN A 763 50.20 -19.27 -27.50
C GLN A 763 50.02 -19.03 -29.01
N GLY A 764 49.56 -17.82 -29.36
CA GLY A 764 50.38 -17.05 -30.28
C GLY A 764 49.76 -16.53 -31.55
N GLN A 765 49.93 -15.23 -31.68
CA GLN A 765 50.08 -14.43 -32.92
C GLN A 765 48.77 -13.78 -33.44
N SER A 766 48.67 -12.52 -33.64
CA SER A 766 49.46 -11.35 -33.95
C SER A 766 48.51 -10.35 -34.65
N LYS A 767 48.60 -9.12 -34.23
CA LYS A 767 47.98 -7.97 -34.92
C LYS A 767 48.65 -7.78 -36.30
N PRO A 768 48.00 -7.11 -37.21
CA PRO A 768 48.53 -5.81 -37.59
C PRO A 768 47.54 -4.64 -37.66
N ALA A 769 48.20 -3.51 -37.65
CA ALA A 769 47.75 -2.15 -37.50
C ALA A 769 47.19 -1.54 -38.81
N GLY A 770 46.36 -0.48 -38.60
CA GLY A 770 46.53 0.76 -39.36
C GLY A 770 45.48 1.09 -40.43
N GLN A 771 44.66 2.10 -40.20
CA GLN A 771 44.72 3.37 -40.92
C GLN A 771 43.44 4.22 -40.76
N ARG A 772 43.64 5.36 -40.13
CA ARG A 772 43.26 6.72 -40.50
C ARG A 772 41.92 7.06 -41.14
N LYS A 773 41.30 8.03 -40.46
CA LYS A 773 40.21 8.93 -40.88
C LYS A 773 40.46 9.57 -42.25
N PRO A 774 39.40 10.09 -42.90
CA PRO A 774 39.31 11.54 -42.98
C PRO A 774 37.95 12.16 -42.67
N LYS A 775 38.03 13.46 -42.39
CA LYS A 775 37.03 14.48 -42.05
C LYS A 775 36.24 14.96 -43.28
N ARG A 776 35.10 15.61 -42.96
CA ARG A 776 34.31 16.62 -43.66
C ARG A 776 33.37 16.09 -44.77
N ARG A 777 32.12 16.50 -44.74
CA ARG A 777 31.44 17.81 -44.64
C ARG A 777 30.14 17.72 -43.85
#